data_1c7f68e05733c26958691e25c72b4303
#
_entry.id   1c7f68e05733c26958691e25c72b4303
#
_cell.length_a   1.000
_cell.length_b   1.000
_cell.length_c   1.000
_cell.angle_alpha   90.00
_cell.angle_beta   90.00
_cell.angle_gamma   90.00
#
_symmetry.space_group_name_H-M   'P 1'
#
loop_
_entity.id
_entity.type
_entity.pdbx_description
1 polymer ?
#
loop_
_entity_poly.entity_id
_entity_poly.type
_entity_poly.pdbx_seq_one_letter_code
_entity_poly.pdbx_strand_id
1 'polypeptide(L)'
;MQKRMLRFFTRALACGALALPPMAVFAQSAMPTYSWNNVRIVAGGYVDGIIAHPGQPGLFYARTDVGGAYRFNAQTSAWVPLNDGTPPGNAQWMGINSIAIDPSNPNMLYLATGLYTGSWAPAGAMLVSSDQGAHFTVHPLGFRIGGNMDGRNVGERLQVDPNKGSILFYGTSNESNQASTNGLWTSTDSGSTWSKVSGFTALSNDGSGAGVAFIAFYKPSGTVGMPTRTLFAGVSIGQASSTLYQSTDGGATWAPVAGGPSGPMPQRGLIGPDGNLYITYGNAVGPNGMTAGQVWKYSIGLGTWQNITPSDPYNYPSGFSGLAVDPARPGTLVVMTMDHWWPDDTMYRSTDGGSTWEDVGSKAVRDSSLSPWMVSSGQAQAPFGNWGEVVIDPFDSGHAMYGWGGGIWTTDDLTAADAGKPTHWSVGANGIEETAVLGLLSPTAGAHLISALGDVCGFVHADLDVAPATKVTNPVCGNGTGLDFAKGAPSTIVRVGTGGNNVFGAVSSDGGKSWTPFTNQAGSTKGGGTVAISADASAMVWAPSDVAPVASTDHGSTWHTLAYPAASGMASLPVGAQVLSDGMNGNLFYAWSPATGTFFSSSDKGINWYASTTSGLPVVPSWQTSQAVAVTGVQGDVWLATPSGLYRSQSSGWSWSQVDASTVSAANSIGFGKAAVGKYYPAIYLAGTVNGVTGLFRSTDVGASWVQINDAQHQWSGVSRVVGDPRSFGTVYLGTNSGRGVIYGTSVN
;
A
#
# COMPACT_ATOMS: atom_id res chain seq x y z
N MET A 1 -51.88 63.10 35.77
CA MET A 1 -51.44 63.79 37.01
C MET A 1 -49.95 63.58 37.21
N GLN A 2 -49.19 64.65 37.25
CA GLN A 2 -47.88 64.95 37.79
C GLN A 2 -46.71 64.04 37.30
N LYS A 3 -45.81 64.47 36.38
CA LYS A 3 -44.78 65.50 36.44
C LYS A 3 -43.86 65.41 37.70
N ARG A 4 -42.61 65.05 37.46
CA ARG A 4 -41.33 65.65 37.95
C ARG A 4 -40.17 64.93 37.30
N MET A 5 -39.45 65.43 36.38
CA MET A 5 -38.33 66.44 36.38
C MET A 5 -37.20 66.14 37.36
N LEU A 6 -36.01 65.88 36.81
CA LEU A 6 -34.73 66.62 36.92
C LEU A 6 -33.61 65.79 37.57
N ARG A 7 -32.40 65.73 37.14
CA ARG A 7 -31.37 66.68 36.71
C ARG A 7 -30.14 65.91 36.20
N PHE A 8 -29.48 66.47 35.22
CA PHE A 8 -28.18 66.12 34.71
C PHE A 8 -27.06 66.32 35.73
N PHE A 9 -26.13 65.35 35.82
CA PHE A 9 -24.75 65.57 36.26
C PHE A 9 -23.79 64.96 35.25
N THR A 10 -23.15 65.83 34.48
CA THR A 10 -21.99 65.58 33.65
C THR A 10 -20.79 65.28 34.53
N ARG A 11 -20.22 64.07 34.46
CA ARG A 11 -18.84 63.80 34.86
C ARG A 11 -18.05 63.38 33.63
N ALA A 12 -17.09 64.17 33.24
CA ALA A 12 -16.08 63.88 32.26
C ALA A 12 -15.18 62.74 32.81
N LEU A 13 -15.17 61.60 32.15
CA LEU A 13 -14.11 60.60 32.34
C LEU A 13 -13.09 60.81 31.23
N ALA A 14 -11.86 61.12 31.64
CA ALA A 14 -10.72 61.13 30.76
C ALA A 14 -10.39 59.67 30.39
N CYS A 15 -10.56 59.30 29.11
CA CYS A 15 -10.02 58.06 28.56
C CYS A 15 -8.52 58.20 28.34
N GLY A 16 -7.71 57.58 29.19
CA GLY A 16 -6.33 57.32 28.91
C GLY A 16 -6.22 56.25 27.83
N ALA A 17 -5.78 56.60 26.63
CA ALA A 17 -5.45 55.64 25.59
C ALA A 17 -4.19 54.86 26.00
N LEU A 18 -4.34 53.65 26.48
CA LEU A 18 -3.27 52.66 26.53
C LEU A 18 -2.92 52.27 25.11
N ALA A 19 -1.80 52.72 24.58
CA ALA A 19 -1.20 52.26 23.36
C ALA A 19 -0.74 50.79 23.58
N LEU A 20 -1.45 49.83 23.00
CA LEU A 20 -0.97 48.46 22.86
C LEU A 20 0.23 48.47 21.89
N PRO A 21 1.34 47.74 22.21
CA PRO A 21 2.43 47.62 21.26
C PRO A 21 1.93 46.93 19.99
N PRO A 22 2.46 47.26 18.79
CA PRO A 22 2.07 46.62 17.57
C PRO A 22 2.42 45.14 17.69
N MET A 23 1.44 44.24 17.60
CA MET A 23 1.67 42.83 17.37
C MET A 23 2.44 42.74 16.04
N ALA A 24 3.70 42.28 16.13
CA ALA A 24 4.43 41.92 14.95
C ALA A 24 3.64 40.78 14.27
N VAL A 25 2.95 41.08 13.21
CA VAL A 25 2.44 40.10 12.27
C VAL A 25 3.69 39.50 11.62
N PHE A 26 4.17 38.40 12.14
CA PHE A 26 5.11 37.58 11.40
C PHE A 26 4.42 37.21 10.10
N ALA A 27 4.87 37.75 8.99
CA ALA A 27 4.46 37.33 7.68
C ALA A 27 4.80 35.84 7.60
N GLN A 28 3.76 34.98 7.58
CA GLN A 28 3.90 33.59 7.33
C GLN A 28 4.52 33.49 5.94
N SER A 29 5.77 33.06 5.87
CA SER A 29 6.46 32.88 4.59
C SER A 29 5.58 31.92 3.78
N ALA A 30 5.28 32.30 2.53
CA ALA A 30 4.50 31.47 1.65
C ALA A 30 5.11 30.07 1.65
N MET A 31 4.26 29.03 1.81
CA MET A 31 4.73 27.65 1.77
C MET A 31 5.46 27.44 0.45
N PRO A 32 6.66 26.83 0.44
CA PRO A 32 7.35 26.53 -0.80
C PRO A 32 6.49 25.56 -1.60
N THR A 33 6.26 25.88 -2.87
CA THR A 33 5.53 25.03 -3.78
C THR A 33 6.38 23.82 -4.11
N TYR A 34 5.83 22.62 -3.91
CA TYR A 34 6.45 21.37 -4.29
C TYR A 34 5.62 20.70 -5.39
N SER A 35 6.31 20.13 -6.38
CA SER A 35 5.75 19.17 -7.32
C SER A 35 6.02 17.77 -6.80
N TRP A 36 4.98 16.94 -6.71
CA TRP A 36 5.05 15.58 -6.18
C TRP A 36 4.79 14.57 -7.28
N ASN A 37 5.62 13.56 -7.39
CA ASN A 37 5.51 12.49 -8.38
C ASN A 37 5.92 11.16 -7.76
N ASN A 38 5.50 10.04 -8.37
CA ASN A 38 6.05 8.74 -8.03
C ASN A 38 7.41 8.52 -8.69
N VAL A 39 8.31 7.84 -7.97
CA VAL A 39 9.47 7.20 -8.57
C VAL A 39 8.97 5.97 -9.33
N ARG A 40 9.15 5.95 -10.64
CA ARG A 40 8.53 4.93 -11.50
C ARG A 40 9.23 3.58 -11.39
N ILE A 41 8.43 2.56 -11.10
CA ILE A 41 8.73 1.15 -11.34
C ILE A 41 7.66 0.52 -12.24
N VAL A 42 6.48 1.10 -12.26
CA VAL A 42 5.24 0.68 -12.95
C VAL A 42 4.76 -0.67 -12.44
N ALA A 43 3.73 -0.65 -11.59
CA ALA A 43 3.17 -1.81 -10.89
C ALA A 43 3.89 -2.17 -9.57
N GLY A 44 4.07 -3.43 -9.27
CA GLY A 44 4.82 -3.93 -8.09
C GLY A 44 3.96 -4.32 -6.90
N GLY A 45 2.62 -4.21 -6.98
CA GLY A 45 1.70 -4.59 -5.92
C GLY A 45 0.38 -5.16 -6.43
N TYR A 46 -0.48 -5.57 -5.51
CA TYR A 46 -1.68 -6.34 -5.81
C TYR A 46 -2.87 -5.44 -6.18
N VAL A 47 -3.29 -5.53 -7.45
CA VAL A 47 -4.55 -4.96 -7.92
C VAL A 47 -5.63 -6.04 -7.84
N ASP A 48 -6.47 -5.97 -6.82
CA ASP A 48 -7.45 -7.00 -6.45
C ASP A 48 -8.88 -6.72 -6.95
N GLY A 49 -9.10 -5.60 -7.67
CA GLY A 49 -10.36 -5.31 -8.35
C GLY A 49 -10.23 -4.22 -9.41
N ILE A 50 -10.88 -4.44 -10.58
CA ILE A 50 -11.02 -3.45 -11.65
C ILE A 50 -12.49 -3.40 -12.06
N ILE A 51 -13.08 -2.22 -12.11
CA ILE A 51 -14.46 -2.03 -12.55
C ILE A 51 -14.54 -0.99 -13.69
N ALA A 52 -15.46 -1.23 -14.62
CA ALA A 52 -15.76 -0.33 -15.74
C ALA A 52 -17.14 0.29 -15.57
N HIS A 53 -17.30 1.59 -15.90
CA HIS A 53 -18.61 2.23 -15.87
C HIS A 53 -19.45 1.83 -17.10
N PRO A 54 -20.66 1.24 -16.93
CA PRO A 54 -21.43 0.69 -18.06
C PRO A 54 -22.04 1.75 -18.98
N GLY A 55 -22.06 3.02 -18.59
CA GLY A 55 -22.65 4.13 -19.35
C GLY A 55 -21.67 5.20 -19.80
N GLN A 56 -20.38 5.09 -19.44
CA GLN A 56 -19.36 6.08 -19.82
C GLN A 56 -18.10 5.37 -20.35
N PRO A 57 -17.80 5.47 -21.65
CA PRO A 57 -16.60 4.88 -22.23
C PRO A 57 -15.30 5.40 -21.58
N GLY A 58 -14.33 4.52 -21.37
CA GLY A 58 -13.01 4.85 -20.83
C GLY A 58 -12.97 5.18 -19.34
N LEU A 59 -14.09 5.07 -18.62
CA LEU A 59 -14.12 5.27 -17.18
C LEU A 59 -13.94 3.95 -16.44
N PHE A 60 -12.71 3.72 -15.98
CA PHE A 60 -12.34 2.55 -15.17
C PHE A 60 -11.81 2.98 -13.81
N TYR A 61 -12.01 2.13 -12.82
CA TYR A 61 -11.42 2.26 -11.50
C TYR A 61 -10.74 0.95 -11.11
N ALA A 62 -9.64 1.06 -10.37
CA ALA A 62 -8.93 -0.07 -9.77
C ALA A 62 -8.83 0.12 -8.25
N ARG A 63 -8.86 -0.99 -7.53
CA ARG A 63 -8.63 -1.03 -6.08
C ARG A 63 -7.44 -1.91 -5.77
N THR A 64 -6.73 -1.54 -4.70
CA THR A 64 -5.58 -2.27 -4.19
C THR A 64 -5.75 -2.54 -2.70
N ASP A 65 -5.00 -3.48 -2.19
CA ASP A 65 -5.10 -3.92 -0.79
C ASP A 65 -4.46 -2.92 0.20
N VAL A 66 -3.45 -2.13 -0.23
CA VAL A 66 -2.74 -1.17 0.64
C VAL A 66 -2.41 0.18 0.00
N GLY A 67 -2.54 0.32 -1.33
CA GLY A 67 -2.15 1.51 -2.10
C GLY A 67 -3.29 2.48 -2.44
N GLY A 68 -4.51 2.19 -2.01
CA GLY A 68 -5.70 3.01 -2.31
C GLY A 68 -6.43 2.60 -3.58
N ALA A 69 -7.26 3.51 -4.08
CA ALA A 69 -7.99 3.36 -5.33
C ALA A 69 -7.41 4.28 -6.41
N TYR A 70 -7.64 3.90 -7.66
CA TYR A 70 -7.15 4.60 -8.83
C TYR A 70 -8.26 4.77 -9.86
N ARG A 71 -8.21 5.86 -10.61
CA ARG A 71 -9.05 6.10 -11.79
C ARG A 71 -8.20 6.12 -13.04
N PHE A 72 -8.61 5.40 -14.07
CA PHE A 72 -7.94 5.41 -15.37
C PHE A 72 -8.19 6.73 -16.10
N ASN A 73 -7.14 7.31 -16.64
CA ASN A 73 -7.21 8.46 -17.55
C ASN A 73 -6.92 7.96 -18.97
N ALA A 74 -7.97 7.85 -19.77
CA ALA A 74 -7.87 7.33 -21.15
C ALA A 74 -7.03 8.24 -22.09
N GLN A 75 -6.89 9.54 -21.78
CA GLN A 75 -6.10 10.47 -22.61
C GLN A 75 -4.60 10.26 -22.44
N THR A 76 -4.15 9.84 -21.24
CA THR A 76 -2.75 9.63 -20.91
C THR A 76 -2.39 8.15 -20.79
N SER A 77 -3.37 7.25 -20.90
CA SER A 77 -3.25 5.81 -20.63
C SER A 77 -2.54 5.54 -19.30
N ALA A 78 -2.97 6.27 -18.26
CA ALA A 78 -2.37 6.19 -16.94
C ALA A 78 -3.44 6.19 -15.83
N TRP A 79 -3.14 5.52 -14.74
CA TRP A 79 -3.96 5.51 -13.53
C TRP A 79 -3.61 6.72 -12.64
N VAL A 80 -4.64 7.38 -12.15
CA VAL A 80 -4.54 8.53 -11.24
C VAL A 80 -4.95 8.06 -9.85
N PRO A 81 -4.08 8.20 -8.84
CA PRO A 81 -4.42 7.83 -7.46
C PRO A 81 -5.50 8.76 -6.90
N LEU A 82 -6.41 8.19 -6.12
CA LEU A 82 -7.55 8.91 -5.55
C LEU A 82 -7.42 9.20 -4.05
N ASN A 83 -6.51 8.49 -3.36
CA ASN A 83 -6.42 8.54 -1.90
C ASN A 83 -5.18 9.30 -1.38
N ASP A 84 -4.40 9.98 -2.23
CA ASP A 84 -3.16 10.68 -1.81
C ASP A 84 -3.42 11.81 -0.79
N GLY A 85 -4.63 12.36 -0.75
CA GLY A 85 -5.07 13.34 0.26
C GLY A 85 -5.47 12.72 1.61
N THR A 86 -5.34 11.41 1.81
CA THR A 86 -5.69 10.76 3.09
C THR A 86 -4.83 11.32 4.23
N PRO A 87 -5.45 11.89 5.28
CA PRO A 87 -4.71 12.51 6.37
C PRO A 87 -3.86 11.50 7.16
N PRO A 88 -2.75 11.95 7.76
CA PRO A 88 -1.94 11.13 8.66
C PRO A 88 -2.77 10.50 9.78
N GLY A 89 -2.50 9.24 10.12
CA GLY A 89 -3.24 8.48 11.10
C GLY A 89 -4.47 7.73 10.57
N ASN A 90 -4.81 7.89 9.28
CA ASN A 90 -5.93 7.21 8.64
C ASN A 90 -5.47 6.18 7.59
N ALA A 91 -4.39 5.46 7.86
CA ALA A 91 -3.86 4.45 6.94
C ALA A 91 -4.89 3.37 6.55
N GLN A 92 -5.88 3.10 7.41
CA GLN A 92 -6.97 2.19 7.11
C GLN A 92 -7.81 2.61 5.88
N TRP A 93 -7.80 3.88 5.47
CA TRP A 93 -8.52 4.34 4.27
C TRP A 93 -7.75 4.06 2.97
N MET A 94 -6.55 3.50 3.06
CA MET A 94 -5.73 3.09 1.92
C MET A 94 -5.94 1.62 1.52
N GLY A 95 -6.58 0.81 2.36
CA GLY A 95 -7.00 -0.55 2.00
C GLY A 95 -8.43 -0.52 1.44
N ILE A 96 -8.61 -0.88 0.17
CA ILE A 96 -9.92 -0.82 -0.49
C ILE A 96 -10.49 -2.23 -0.62
N ASN A 97 -11.38 -2.58 0.31
CA ASN A 97 -11.99 -3.91 0.32
C ASN A 97 -13.01 -4.11 -0.82
N SER A 98 -13.71 -3.05 -1.21
CA SER A 98 -14.65 -3.08 -2.33
C SER A 98 -14.88 -1.68 -2.91
N ILE A 99 -15.16 -1.62 -4.20
CA ILE A 99 -15.39 -0.40 -4.96
C ILE A 99 -16.70 -0.52 -5.73
N ALA A 100 -17.51 0.55 -5.76
CA ALA A 100 -18.73 0.59 -6.53
C ALA A 100 -18.94 1.96 -7.21
N ILE A 101 -19.57 1.91 -8.36
CA ILE A 101 -20.00 3.08 -9.14
C ILE A 101 -21.53 3.08 -9.27
N ASP A 102 -22.14 4.25 -9.40
CA ASP A 102 -23.56 4.34 -9.75
C ASP A 102 -23.71 4.17 -11.26
N PRO A 103 -24.33 3.08 -11.76
CA PRO A 103 -24.49 2.87 -13.20
C PRO A 103 -25.29 3.95 -13.94
N SER A 104 -26.04 4.76 -13.20
CA SER A 104 -26.87 5.86 -13.75
C SER A 104 -26.20 7.23 -13.62
N ASN A 105 -25.16 7.36 -12.78
CA ASN A 105 -24.45 8.62 -12.55
C ASN A 105 -22.94 8.42 -12.49
N PRO A 106 -22.20 8.68 -13.57
CA PRO A 106 -20.78 8.42 -13.65
C PRO A 106 -19.91 9.24 -12.69
N ASN A 107 -20.47 10.24 -12.03
CA ASN A 107 -19.74 11.03 -11.05
C ASN A 107 -19.70 10.39 -9.66
N MET A 108 -20.59 9.42 -9.38
CA MET A 108 -20.68 8.78 -8.08
C MET A 108 -19.76 7.58 -7.98
N LEU A 109 -18.88 7.62 -6.97
CA LEU A 109 -17.93 6.55 -6.64
C LEU A 109 -17.99 6.28 -5.13
N TYR A 110 -17.95 5.00 -4.76
CA TYR A 110 -18.02 4.53 -3.39
C TYR A 110 -16.87 3.58 -3.10
N LEU A 111 -16.14 3.79 -1.99
CA LEU A 111 -15.05 2.94 -1.54
C LEU A 111 -15.33 2.43 -0.13
N ALA A 112 -15.42 1.12 0.04
CA ALA A 112 -15.45 0.49 1.37
C ALA A 112 -14.01 0.27 1.84
N THR A 113 -13.58 1.03 2.86
CA THR A 113 -12.17 1.11 3.24
C THR A 113 -11.89 0.55 4.63
N GLY A 114 -10.76 -0.12 4.77
CA GLY A 114 -10.19 -0.67 5.98
C GLY A 114 -9.06 -1.63 5.64
N LEU A 115 -8.01 -1.71 6.46
CA LEU A 115 -6.86 -2.59 6.21
C LEU A 115 -7.02 -3.96 6.88
N TYR A 116 -7.39 -3.97 8.16
CA TYR A 116 -7.37 -5.17 9.01
C TYR A 116 -8.61 -5.29 9.88
N THR A 117 -8.96 -6.54 10.23
CA THR A 117 -10.13 -6.88 11.06
C THR A 117 -9.76 -7.23 12.51
N GLY A 118 -8.47 -7.27 12.84
CA GLY A 118 -7.98 -7.53 14.20
C GLY A 118 -8.56 -6.55 15.24
N SER A 119 -8.72 -6.97 16.50
CA SER A 119 -9.32 -6.14 17.56
C SER A 119 -8.60 -4.82 17.84
N TRP A 120 -7.34 -4.74 17.44
CA TRP A 120 -6.48 -3.55 17.51
C TRP A 120 -6.68 -2.56 16.35
N ALA A 121 -7.32 -3.01 15.26
CA ALA A 121 -7.49 -2.19 14.06
C ALA A 121 -8.62 -1.17 14.25
N PRO A 122 -8.50 0.04 13.66
CA PRO A 122 -9.58 1.00 13.64
C PRO A 122 -10.78 0.51 12.83
N ALA A 123 -11.95 1.09 13.09
CA ALA A 123 -13.13 0.87 12.26
C ALA A 123 -12.90 1.36 10.82
N GLY A 124 -13.56 0.71 9.87
CA GLY A 124 -13.56 1.11 8.47
C GLY A 124 -14.42 2.35 8.20
N ALA A 125 -14.38 2.82 6.97
CA ALA A 125 -15.20 3.93 6.51
C ALA A 125 -15.73 3.67 5.09
N MET A 126 -16.87 4.29 4.79
CA MET A 126 -17.34 4.45 3.42
C MET A 126 -16.89 5.83 2.92
N LEU A 127 -16.07 5.87 1.89
CA LEU A 127 -15.69 7.09 1.21
C LEU A 127 -16.62 7.28 0.01
N VAL A 128 -17.30 8.42 -0.04
CA VAL A 128 -18.27 8.75 -1.10
C VAL A 128 -17.77 9.95 -1.87
N SER A 129 -17.68 9.81 -3.18
CA SER A 129 -17.34 10.89 -4.12
C SER A 129 -18.51 11.17 -5.05
N SER A 130 -18.74 12.45 -5.38
CA SER A 130 -19.68 12.91 -6.39
C SER A 130 -19.00 13.58 -7.59
N ASP A 131 -17.68 13.40 -7.72
CA ASP A 131 -16.84 14.01 -8.75
C ASP A 131 -15.76 13.05 -9.27
N GLN A 132 -16.12 11.77 -9.44
CA GLN A 132 -15.24 10.71 -9.96
C GLN A 132 -13.97 10.49 -9.13
N GLY A 133 -14.04 10.68 -7.81
CA GLY A 133 -12.93 10.43 -6.89
C GLY A 133 -11.98 11.63 -6.73
N ALA A 134 -12.31 12.82 -7.25
CA ALA A 134 -11.46 14.00 -7.02
C ALA A 134 -11.53 14.45 -5.54
N HIS A 135 -12.68 14.30 -4.90
CA HIS A 135 -12.88 14.57 -3.47
C HIS A 135 -13.77 13.49 -2.85
N PHE A 136 -13.54 13.21 -1.56
CA PHE A 136 -14.35 12.26 -0.81
C PHE A 136 -14.96 12.86 0.45
N THR A 137 -16.22 12.51 0.70
CA THR A 137 -16.82 12.62 2.03
C THR A 137 -16.66 11.29 2.75
N VAL A 138 -16.20 11.35 4.00
CA VAL A 138 -15.92 10.15 4.80
C VAL A 138 -17.09 9.87 5.73
N HIS A 139 -17.66 8.68 5.65
CA HIS A 139 -18.71 8.18 6.53
C HIS A 139 -18.16 7.00 7.36
N PRO A 140 -17.83 7.22 8.65
CA PRO A 140 -17.33 6.16 9.51
C PRO A 140 -18.34 5.02 9.65
N LEU A 141 -17.86 3.77 9.60
CA LEU A 141 -18.65 2.58 9.84
C LEU A 141 -18.43 2.07 11.26
N GLY A 142 -19.41 1.41 11.83
CA GLY A 142 -19.34 0.85 13.19
C GLY A 142 -18.56 -0.47 13.29
N PHE A 143 -17.86 -0.89 12.23
CA PHE A 143 -17.15 -2.16 12.15
C PHE A 143 -15.86 -2.04 11.36
N ARG A 144 -14.96 -3.02 11.53
CA ARG A 144 -13.68 -3.08 10.83
C ARG A 144 -13.83 -3.76 9.48
N ILE A 145 -13.01 -3.36 8.52
CA ILE A 145 -12.97 -3.86 7.15
C ILE A 145 -11.53 -4.31 6.85
N GLY A 146 -11.38 -5.45 6.17
CA GLY A 146 -10.10 -6.09 5.85
C GLY A 146 -9.74 -5.99 4.38
N GLY A 147 -9.27 -4.82 3.92
CA GLY A 147 -8.77 -4.65 2.56
C GLY A 147 -7.46 -5.39 2.31
N ASN A 148 -6.66 -5.63 3.37
CA ASN A 148 -5.42 -6.40 3.29
C ASN A 148 -5.50 -7.68 4.15
N MET A 149 -6.61 -8.40 4.01
CA MET A 149 -6.83 -9.69 4.68
C MET A 149 -7.06 -10.79 3.65
N ASP A 150 -7.00 -12.03 4.09
CA ASP A 150 -7.42 -13.17 3.26
C ASP A 150 -8.86 -12.98 2.80
N GLY A 151 -9.15 -13.38 1.56
CA GLY A 151 -10.44 -13.13 0.92
C GLY A 151 -10.61 -11.72 0.35
N ARG A 152 -9.54 -10.90 0.23
CA ARG A 152 -9.59 -9.60 -0.47
C ARG A 152 -9.77 -9.73 -1.98
N ASN A 153 -9.41 -10.89 -2.54
CA ASN A 153 -9.54 -11.23 -3.96
C ASN A 153 -10.99 -11.52 -4.41
N VAL A 154 -11.94 -11.69 -3.49
CA VAL A 154 -13.34 -11.98 -3.88
C VAL A 154 -13.98 -10.80 -4.63
N GLY A 155 -15.17 -11.02 -5.19
CA GLY A 155 -15.90 -10.02 -5.97
C GLY A 155 -16.28 -8.77 -5.19
N GLU A 156 -16.94 -7.84 -5.87
CA GLU A 156 -17.34 -6.60 -5.23
C GLU A 156 -18.49 -6.84 -4.25
N ARG A 157 -18.21 -6.57 -2.97
CA ARG A 157 -19.13 -6.70 -1.83
C ARG A 157 -20.00 -5.46 -1.65
N LEU A 158 -19.61 -4.35 -2.27
CA LEU A 158 -20.32 -3.10 -2.32
C LEU A 158 -20.95 -2.94 -3.69
N GLN A 159 -22.25 -2.71 -3.75
CA GLN A 159 -22.97 -2.54 -5.01
C GLN A 159 -24.04 -1.46 -4.88
N VAL A 160 -24.23 -0.73 -5.97
CA VAL A 160 -25.29 0.29 -6.13
C VAL A 160 -26.46 -0.31 -6.90
N ASP A 161 -27.68 -0.05 -6.48
CA ASP A 161 -28.88 -0.49 -7.19
C ASP A 161 -28.94 0.16 -8.58
N PRO A 162 -28.89 -0.60 -9.68
CA PRO A 162 -28.84 -0.07 -11.04
C PRO A 162 -30.13 0.60 -11.50
N ASN A 163 -31.24 0.49 -10.74
CA ASN A 163 -32.50 1.18 -10.98
C ASN A 163 -32.70 2.38 -10.04
N LYS A 164 -32.03 2.42 -8.88
CA LYS A 164 -32.17 3.47 -7.88
C LYS A 164 -30.85 3.74 -7.16
N GLY A 165 -30.00 4.59 -7.71
CA GLY A 165 -28.64 4.88 -7.28
C GLY A 165 -28.47 5.35 -5.83
N SER A 166 -29.56 5.74 -5.12
CA SER A 166 -29.50 6.05 -3.68
C SER A 166 -29.47 4.80 -2.79
N ILE A 167 -29.73 3.61 -3.35
CA ILE A 167 -29.70 2.34 -2.60
C ILE A 167 -28.40 1.61 -2.86
N LEU A 168 -27.72 1.26 -1.77
CA LEU A 168 -26.50 0.46 -1.80
C LEU A 168 -26.61 -0.70 -0.83
N PHE A 169 -25.88 -1.78 -1.16
CA PHE A 169 -25.63 -2.89 -0.23
C PHE A 169 -24.15 -3.11 -0.10
N TYR A 170 -23.73 -3.45 1.12
CA TYR A 170 -22.38 -3.86 1.45
C TYR A 170 -22.38 -5.14 2.28
N GLY A 171 -21.59 -6.13 1.88
CA GLY A 171 -21.40 -7.39 2.60
C GLY A 171 -20.10 -7.43 3.38
N THR A 172 -20.14 -7.83 4.64
CA THR A 172 -18.95 -7.93 5.48
C THR A 172 -18.24 -9.27 5.33
N SER A 173 -17.00 -9.35 5.86
CA SER A 173 -16.33 -10.61 6.16
C SER A 173 -17.05 -11.39 7.29
N ASN A 174 -16.58 -12.63 7.56
CA ASN A 174 -17.18 -13.55 8.55
C ASN A 174 -16.36 -13.61 9.85
N GLU A 175 -15.95 -12.46 10.38
CA GLU A 175 -15.03 -12.36 11.50
C GLU A 175 -15.63 -12.78 12.84
N SER A 176 -15.00 -13.70 13.56
CA SER A 176 -15.47 -14.15 14.88
C SER A 176 -15.45 -13.01 15.92
N ASN A 177 -14.50 -12.09 15.81
CA ASN A 177 -14.38 -10.93 16.71
C ASN A 177 -15.32 -9.76 16.36
N GLN A 178 -16.18 -9.91 15.34
CA GLN A 178 -17.15 -8.91 14.86
C GLN A 178 -18.55 -9.51 14.63
N ALA A 179 -18.91 -10.60 15.28
CA ALA A 179 -20.13 -11.35 15.05
C ALA A 179 -21.42 -10.50 15.02
N SER A 180 -21.50 -9.46 15.87
CA SER A 180 -22.66 -8.56 15.92
C SER A 180 -22.83 -7.69 14.66
N THR A 181 -21.74 -7.41 13.95
CA THR A 181 -21.72 -6.53 12.79
C THR A 181 -21.58 -7.27 11.46
N ASN A 182 -21.18 -8.56 11.48
CA ASN A 182 -21.15 -9.37 10.25
C ASN A 182 -22.53 -9.50 9.62
N GLY A 183 -22.60 -9.45 8.31
CA GLY A 183 -23.83 -9.60 7.52
C GLY A 183 -23.88 -8.66 6.34
N LEU A 184 -25.09 -8.40 5.88
CA LEU A 184 -25.38 -7.37 4.89
C LEU A 184 -25.76 -6.05 5.57
N TRP A 185 -25.31 -4.97 4.98
CA TRP A 185 -25.65 -3.61 5.34
C TRP A 185 -26.25 -2.90 4.13
N THR A 186 -27.22 -2.04 4.35
CA THR A 186 -27.87 -1.25 3.29
C THR A 186 -27.85 0.22 3.63
N SER A 187 -27.69 1.04 2.60
CA SER A 187 -27.90 2.48 2.62
C SER A 187 -29.06 2.82 1.67
N THR A 188 -29.86 3.82 2.00
CA THR A 188 -30.94 4.38 1.15
C THR A 188 -30.72 5.86 0.82
N ASP A 189 -29.58 6.40 1.23
CA ASP A 189 -29.20 7.82 1.13
C ASP A 189 -27.81 8.01 0.50
N SER A 190 -27.52 7.20 -0.53
CA SER A 190 -26.28 7.26 -1.30
C SER A 190 -25.02 7.08 -0.43
N GLY A 191 -25.06 6.11 0.49
CA GLY A 191 -23.90 5.73 1.29
C GLY A 191 -23.64 6.61 2.52
N SER A 192 -24.51 7.59 2.81
CA SER A 192 -24.30 8.50 3.95
C SER A 192 -24.57 7.83 5.29
N THR A 193 -25.61 7.00 5.36
CA THR A 193 -25.92 6.19 6.56
C THR A 193 -26.16 4.72 6.20
N TRP A 194 -25.89 3.85 7.14
CA TRP A 194 -25.93 2.40 6.94
C TRP A 194 -26.69 1.71 8.06
N SER A 195 -27.54 0.75 7.68
CA SER A 195 -28.27 -0.13 8.61
C SER A 195 -28.07 -1.58 8.26
N LYS A 196 -27.96 -2.44 9.30
CA LYS A 196 -27.81 -3.88 9.11
C LYS A 196 -29.13 -4.49 8.63
N VAL A 197 -29.04 -5.35 7.60
CA VAL A 197 -30.17 -6.13 7.07
C VAL A 197 -30.46 -7.29 8.02
N SER A 198 -31.53 -7.18 8.82
CA SER A 198 -31.89 -8.19 9.80
C SER A 198 -32.35 -9.51 9.19
N GLY A 199 -32.87 -9.49 7.95
CA GLY A 199 -33.31 -10.68 7.21
C GLY A 199 -32.16 -11.52 6.62
N PHE A 200 -30.89 -11.09 6.71
CA PHE A 200 -29.74 -11.84 6.22
C PHE A 200 -28.99 -12.50 7.38
N THR A 201 -29.10 -13.81 7.49
CA THR A 201 -28.53 -14.62 8.60
C THR A 201 -27.57 -15.72 8.10
N ALA A 202 -26.98 -15.53 6.91
CA ALA A 202 -26.22 -16.56 6.22
C ALA A 202 -24.79 -16.77 6.75
N LEU A 203 -24.23 -15.83 7.54
CA LEU A 203 -22.87 -15.91 8.06
C LEU A 203 -22.81 -16.69 9.37
N SER A 204 -21.81 -17.58 9.49
CA SER A 204 -21.59 -18.41 10.69
C SER A 204 -20.94 -17.66 11.85
N ASN A 205 -20.26 -16.54 11.59
CA ASN A 205 -19.53 -15.72 12.56
C ASN A 205 -18.39 -16.47 13.29
N ASP A 206 -17.81 -17.45 12.65
CA ASP A 206 -16.75 -18.31 13.21
C ASP A 206 -15.34 -17.96 12.69
N GLY A 207 -15.25 -17.00 11.77
CA GLY A 207 -13.99 -16.62 11.13
C GLY A 207 -13.61 -17.50 9.93
N SER A 208 -14.44 -18.47 9.55
CA SER A 208 -14.19 -19.28 8.37
C SER A 208 -14.60 -18.55 7.10
N GLY A 209 -13.76 -18.59 6.07
CA GLY A 209 -14.07 -18.03 4.74
C GLY A 209 -14.05 -16.49 4.69
N ALA A 210 -14.38 -15.96 3.52
CA ALA A 210 -14.35 -14.53 3.22
C ALA A 210 -15.64 -13.77 3.61
N GLY A 211 -16.67 -14.46 4.05
CA GLY A 211 -17.99 -13.88 4.34
C GLY A 211 -18.81 -13.67 3.07
N VAL A 212 -19.38 -12.47 2.88
CA VAL A 212 -20.05 -12.13 1.63
C VAL A 212 -19.00 -11.90 0.55
N ALA A 213 -18.99 -12.70 -0.51
CA ALA A 213 -18.01 -12.63 -1.58
C ALA A 213 -18.41 -11.64 -2.69
N PHE A 214 -19.69 -11.53 -2.98
CA PHE A 214 -20.23 -10.61 -3.96
C PHE A 214 -21.70 -10.31 -3.71
N ILE A 215 -22.19 -9.22 -4.26
CA ILE A 215 -23.61 -8.85 -4.36
C ILE A 215 -23.93 -8.60 -5.83
N ALA A 216 -25.07 -9.10 -6.32
CA ALA A 216 -25.48 -8.89 -7.70
C ALA A 216 -26.98 -8.50 -7.78
N PHE A 217 -27.28 -7.40 -8.45
CA PHE A 217 -28.64 -6.95 -8.70
C PHE A 217 -29.15 -7.48 -10.04
N TYR A 218 -30.28 -8.17 -10.04
CA TYR A 218 -30.97 -8.53 -11.27
C TYR A 218 -31.81 -7.35 -11.77
N LYS A 219 -31.18 -6.42 -12.49
CA LYS A 219 -31.78 -5.17 -12.98
C LYS A 219 -33.17 -5.32 -13.59
N PRO A 220 -33.46 -6.38 -14.42
CA PRO A 220 -34.79 -6.56 -15.01
C PRO A 220 -35.93 -6.79 -14.01
N SER A 221 -35.65 -7.08 -12.75
CA SER A 221 -36.67 -7.22 -11.70
C SER A 221 -37.17 -5.92 -11.10
N GLY A 222 -36.66 -4.78 -11.57
CA GLY A 222 -37.08 -3.42 -11.16
C GLY A 222 -37.30 -2.52 -12.37
N THR A 223 -37.63 -1.26 -12.10
CA THR A 223 -37.77 -0.20 -13.09
C THR A 223 -37.01 1.04 -12.61
N VAL A 224 -36.51 1.85 -13.53
CA VAL A 224 -35.77 3.07 -13.20
C VAL A 224 -36.54 3.95 -12.22
N GLY A 225 -35.87 4.35 -11.14
CA GLY A 225 -36.44 5.13 -10.04
C GLY A 225 -37.08 4.30 -8.91
N MET A 226 -37.29 3.00 -9.11
CA MET A 226 -37.79 2.06 -8.11
C MET A 226 -36.71 1.04 -7.71
N PRO A 227 -36.70 0.56 -6.46
CA PRO A 227 -35.72 -0.45 -6.03
C PRO A 227 -35.76 -1.72 -6.89
N THR A 228 -34.60 -2.25 -7.22
CA THR A 228 -34.46 -3.59 -7.80
C THR A 228 -34.93 -4.64 -6.81
N ARG A 229 -35.85 -5.53 -7.22
CA ARG A 229 -36.48 -6.47 -6.31
C ARG A 229 -35.64 -7.73 -6.07
N THR A 230 -35.00 -8.24 -7.13
CA THR A 230 -34.24 -9.49 -7.06
C THR A 230 -32.74 -9.20 -6.95
N LEU A 231 -32.14 -9.67 -5.85
CA LEU A 231 -30.72 -9.56 -5.55
C LEU A 231 -30.16 -10.94 -5.21
N PHE A 232 -28.87 -11.11 -5.44
CA PHE A 232 -28.11 -12.29 -5.04
C PHE A 232 -26.93 -11.89 -4.18
N ALA A 233 -26.58 -12.75 -3.22
CA ALA A 233 -25.36 -12.64 -2.41
C ALA A 233 -24.64 -13.98 -2.39
N GLY A 234 -23.38 -14.00 -2.82
CA GLY A 234 -22.48 -15.13 -2.67
C GLY A 234 -21.91 -15.17 -1.26
N VAL A 235 -22.01 -16.31 -0.58
CA VAL A 235 -21.54 -16.50 0.80
C VAL A 235 -20.37 -17.47 0.81
N SER A 236 -19.17 -16.94 1.00
CA SER A 236 -17.90 -17.65 1.05
C SER A 236 -17.55 -17.97 2.50
N ILE A 237 -18.05 -19.08 3.01
CA ILE A 237 -17.71 -19.65 4.32
C ILE A 237 -17.39 -21.13 4.16
N GLY A 238 -16.50 -21.66 5.03
CA GLY A 238 -16.10 -23.07 4.95
C GLY A 238 -17.27 -24.02 5.20
N GLN A 239 -17.39 -25.07 4.38
CA GLN A 239 -18.39 -26.14 4.51
C GLN A 239 -19.86 -25.65 4.50
N ALA A 240 -20.14 -24.54 3.83
CA ALA A 240 -21.51 -24.02 3.70
C ALA A 240 -22.43 -25.02 2.99
N SER A 241 -23.62 -25.22 3.52
CA SER A 241 -24.68 -26.01 2.87
C SER A 241 -25.32 -25.26 1.68
N SER A 242 -25.24 -23.94 1.67
CA SER A 242 -25.66 -23.06 0.59
C SER A 242 -24.67 -21.95 0.41
N THR A 243 -24.27 -21.68 -0.83
CA THR A 243 -23.25 -20.71 -1.21
C THR A 243 -23.83 -19.48 -1.89
N LEU A 244 -25.11 -19.54 -2.28
CA LEU A 244 -25.83 -18.44 -2.91
C LEU A 244 -27.15 -18.19 -2.18
N TYR A 245 -27.43 -16.94 -1.89
CA TYR A 245 -28.69 -16.47 -1.31
C TYR A 245 -29.37 -15.47 -2.24
N GLN A 246 -30.70 -15.48 -2.25
CA GLN A 246 -31.53 -14.63 -3.07
C GLN A 246 -32.52 -13.83 -2.21
N SER A 247 -32.72 -12.59 -2.55
CA SER A 247 -33.84 -11.76 -2.13
C SER A 247 -34.74 -11.50 -3.34
N THR A 248 -36.08 -11.42 -3.13
CA THR A 248 -37.07 -11.03 -4.14
C THR A 248 -37.90 -9.82 -3.72
N ASP A 249 -37.55 -9.19 -2.61
CA ASP A 249 -38.26 -8.08 -1.99
C ASP A 249 -37.37 -6.83 -1.76
N GLY A 250 -36.33 -6.68 -2.61
CA GLY A 250 -35.42 -5.53 -2.52
C GLY A 250 -34.40 -5.63 -1.41
N GLY A 251 -34.04 -6.83 -0.98
CA GLY A 251 -33.02 -7.08 0.02
C GLY A 251 -33.54 -7.12 1.46
N ALA A 252 -34.84 -7.07 1.69
CA ALA A 252 -35.41 -7.11 3.04
C ALA A 252 -35.33 -8.51 3.67
N THR A 253 -35.63 -9.55 2.88
CA THR A 253 -35.51 -10.95 3.29
C THR A 253 -34.66 -11.75 2.30
N TRP A 254 -34.01 -12.80 2.80
CA TRP A 254 -33.06 -13.62 2.04
C TRP A 254 -33.27 -15.10 2.29
N ALA A 255 -33.23 -15.88 1.23
CA ALA A 255 -33.35 -17.34 1.28
C ALA A 255 -32.22 -18.00 0.50
N PRO A 256 -31.75 -19.20 0.92
CA PRO A 256 -30.77 -19.96 0.16
C PRO A 256 -31.34 -20.40 -1.20
N VAL A 257 -30.51 -20.33 -2.25
CA VAL A 257 -30.84 -20.87 -3.58
C VAL A 257 -30.47 -22.34 -3.62
N ALA A 258 -31.50 -23.21 -3.76
CA ALA A 258 -31.32 -24.65 -3.75
C ALA A 258 -30.63 -25.18 -5.01
N GLY A 259 -29.99 -26.36 -4.91
CA GLY A 259 -29.43 -27.11 -6.04
C GLY A 259 -28.06 -26.65 -6.54
N GLY A 260 -27.47 -25.64 -5.92
CA GLY A 260 -26.11 -25.19 -6.23
C GLY A 260 -25.03 -26.07 -5.59
N PRO A 261 -23.73 -25.76 -5.86
CA PRO A 261 -22.63 -26.49 -5.26
C PRO A 261 -22.60 -26.29 -3.73
N SER A 262 -22.28 -27.35 -3.00
CA SER A 262 -22.09 -27.31 -1.54
C SER A 262 -20.63 -27.61 -1.22
N GLY A 263 -20.06 -26.84 -0.31
CA GLY A 263 -18.67 -27.00 0.13
C GLY A 263 -17.67 -26.01 -0.48
N PRO A 264 -17.58 -25.78 -1.81
CA PRO A 264 -16.69 -24.77 -2.35
C PRO A 264 -17.17 -23.35 -2.01
N MET A 265 -16.22 -22.43 -1.89
CA MET A 265 -16.44 -21.03 -1.55
C MET A 265 -16.57 -20.19 -2.80
N PRO A 266 -17.69 -19.46 -3.01
CA PRO A 266 -17.80 -18.54 -4.14
C PRO A 266 -16.77 -17.43 -4.00
N GLN A 267 -16.15 -17.09 -5.13
CA GLN A 267 -15.18 -16.04 -5.22
C GLN A 267 -15.80 -14.78 -5.85
N ARG A 268 -16.36 -14.91 -7.04
CA ARG A 268 -17.00 -13.82 -7.78
C ARG A 268 -18.30 -14.28 -8.41
N GLY A 269 -19.23 -13.32 -8.59
CA GLY A 269 -20.49 -13.60 -9.27
C GLY A 269 -20.96 -12.37 -10.05
N LEU A 270 -21.24 -12.56 -11.35
CA LEU A 270 -21.73 -11.53 -12.26
C LEU A 270 -22.94 -12.03 -13.07
N ILE A 271 -23.91 -11.15 -13.26
CA ILE A 271 -25.08 -11.43 -14.11
C ILE A 271 -24.77 -10.95 -15.53
N GLY A 272 -24.79 -11.89 -16.47
CA GLY A 272 -24.60 -11.59 -17.89
C GLY A 272 -25.85 -10.98 -18.55
N PRO A 273 -25.70 -10.36 -19.74
CA PRO A 273 -26.82 -9.81 -20.51
C PRO A 273 -27.80 -10.89 -21.00
N ASP A 274 -27.43 -12.15 -20.94
CA ASP A 274 -28.26 -13.34 -21.18
C ASP A 274 -29.19 -13.69 -19.99
N GLY A 275 -29.12 -12.96 -18.89
CA GLY A 275 -29.92 -13.18 -17.69
C GLY A 275 -29.49 -14.34 -16.81
N ASN A 276 -28.29 -14.87 -17.02
CA ASN A 276 -27.68 -15.90 -16.17
C ASN A 276 -26.70 -15.26 -15.17
N LEU A 277 -26.61 -15.84 -13.97
CA LEU A 277 -25.59 -15.53 -12.99
C LEU A 277 -24.45 -16.55 -13.12
N TYR A 278 -23.26 -16.07 -13.42
CA TYR A 278 -22.03 -16.85 -13.49
C TYR A 278 -21.24 -16.68 -12.20
N ILE A 279 -20.68 -17.78 -11.68
CA ILE A 279 -19.99 -17.77 -10.37
C ILE A 279 -18.73 -18.62 -10.47
N THR A 280 -17.61 -18.05 -10.01
CA THR A 280 -16.34 -18.76 -9.78
C THR A 280 -16.24 -19.22 -8.34
N TYR A 281 -15.61 -20.37 -8.13
CA TYR A 281 -15.46 -21.02 -6.81
C TYR A 281 -14.03 -21.50 -6.58
N GLY A 282 -13.61 -21.47 -5.32
CA GLY A 282 -12.39 -22.11 -4.81
C GLY A 282 -12.68 -22.94 -3.56
N ASN A 283 -11.71 -23.71 -3.09
CA ASN A 283 -11.80 -24.45 -1.83
C ASN A 283 -11.09 -23.74 -0.66
N ALA A 284 -10.59 -22.54 -0.88
CA ALA A 284 -9.98 -21.65 0.12
C ALA A 284 -10.48 -20.22 -0.07
N VAL A 285 -10.19 -19.34 0.88
CA VAL A 285 -10.58 -17.92 0.84
C VAL A 285 -9.81 -17.12 -0.21
N GLY A 286 -8.58 -17.55 -0.53
CA GLY A 286 -7.67 -16.79 -1.41
C GLY A 286 -7.04 -15.56 -0.71
N PRO A 287 -6.06 -14.92 -1.35
CA PRO A 287 -5.54 -15.24 -2.68
C PRO A 287 -4.58 -16.43 -2.74
N ASN A 288 -4.29 -17.10 -1.63
CA ASN A 288 -3.42 -18.28 -1.57
C ASN A 288 -4.15 -19.49 -0.98
N GLY A 289 -3.66 -20.69 -1.32
CA GLY A 289 -4.09 -21.95 -0.71
C GLY A 289 -5.24 -22.66 -1.45
N MET A 290 -5.61 -22.24 -2.65
CA MET A 290 -6.60 -22.93 -3.47
C MET A 290 -5.97 -24.15 -4.17
N THR A 291 -6.62 -25.28 -4.05
CA THR A 291 -6.22 -26.55 -4.68
C THR A 291 -7.38 -27.22 -5.44
N ALA A 292 -8.56 -26.61 -5.46
CA ALA A 292 -9.70 -27.03 -6.24
C ALA A 292 -10.64 -25.84 -6.49
N GLY A 293 -11.27 -25.83 -7.64
CA GLY A 293 -12.21 -24.79 -8.02
C GLY A 293 -13.21 -25.26 -9.07
N GLN A 294 -14.26 -24.47 -9.24
CA GLN A 294 -15.34 -24.72 -10.18
C GLN A 294 -15.87 -23.42 -10.75
N VAL A 295 -16.51 -23.50 -11.92
CA VAL A 295 -17.29 -22.42 -12.50
C VAL A 295 -18.72 -22.91 -12.72
N TRP A 296 -19.68 -22.12 -12.23
CA TRP A 296 -21.10 -22.48 -12.32
C TRP A 296 -21.92 -21.38 -12.95
N LYS A 297 -22.96 -21.79 -13.65
CA LYS A 297 -24.00 -20.92 -14.21
C LYS A 297 -25.33 -21.22 -13.53
N TYR A 298 -25.98 -20.17 -13.01
CA TYR A 298 -27.35 -20.23 -12.50
C TYR A 298 -28.29 -19.45 -13.43
N SER A 299 -29.24 -20.16 -14.02
CA SER A 299 -30.28 -19.56 -14.85
C SER A 299 -31.35 -18.94 -13.95
N ILE A 300 -31.37 -17.61 -13.85
CA ILE A 300 -32.28 -16.87 -12.94
C ILE A 300 -33.73 -17.12 -13.33
N GLY A 301 -34.03 -17.18 -14.63
CA GLY A 301 -35.40 -17.40 -15.15
C GLY A 301 -35.92 -18.83 -14.98
N LEU A 302 -35.02 -19.83 -14.99
CA LEU A 302 -35.38 -21.25 -14.88
C LEU A 302 -35.18 -21.82 -13.47
N GLY A 303 -34.40 -21.15 -12.63
CA GLY A 303 -34.01 -21.66 -11.31
C GLY A 303 -33.08 -22.89 -11.36
N THR A 304 -32.27 -23.04 -12.41
CA THR A 304 -31.47 -24.26 -12.65
C THR A 304 -29.97 -23.94 -12.64
N TRP A 305 -29.18 -24.90 -12.17
CA TRP A 305 -27.74 -24.84 -12.10
C TRP A 305 -27.06 -25.70 -13.18
N GLN A 306 -25.95 -25.22 -13.70
CA GLN A 306 -25.08 -25.96 -14.61
C GLN A 306 -23.63 -25.77 -14.21
N ASN A 307 -22.86 -26.85 -14.05
CA ASN A 307 -21.41 -26.78 -13.93
C ASN A 307 -20.83 -26.55 -15.33
N ILE A 308 -20.05 -25.49 -15.47
CA ILE A 308 -19.43 -25.06 -16.73
C ILE A 308 -17.91 -24.93 -16.59
N THR A 309 -17.31 -25.60 -15.61
CA THR A 309 -15.87 -25.51 -15.32
C THR A 309 -15.03 -25.86 -16.56
N PRO A 310 -14.07 -25.00 -16.96
CA PRO A 310 -13.12 -25.32 -18.01
C PRO A 310 -12.31 -26.58 -17.69
N SER A 311 -11.95 -27.34 -18.72
CA SER A 311 -11.03 -28.47 -18.57
C SER A 311 -9.59 -27.94 -18.58
N ASP A 312 -8.85 -28.22 -17.51
CA ASP A 312 -7.43 -27.91 -17.45
C ASP A 312 -6.60 -29.01 -18.13
N PRO A 313 -5.82 -28.69 -19.18
CA PRO A 313 -4.99 -29.69 -19.87
C PRO A 313 -3.84 -30.24 -19.02
N TYR A 314 -3.43 -29.52 -17.98
CA TYR A 314 -2.36 -29.92 -17.06
C TYR A 314 -2.89 -30.70 -15.86
N ASN A 315 -4.21 -30.67 -15.62
CA ASN A 315 -4.86 -31.24 -14.44
C ASN A 315 -4.19 -30.80 -13.12
N TYR A 316 -3.77 -29.51 -13.07
CA TYR A 316 -3.11 -28.93 -11.92
C TYR A 316 -4.14 -28.48 -10.88
N PRO A 317 -3.96 -28.76 -9.59
CA PRO A 317 -4.91 -28.34 -8.56
C PRO A 317 -4.90 -26.81 -8.40
N SER A 318 -6.05 -26.18 -8.71
CA SER A 318 -6.23 -24.72 -8.65
C SER A 318 -7.68 -24.33 -8.37
N GLY A 319 -7.89 -23.09 -7.88
CA GLY A 319 -9.20 -22.46 -7.81
C GLY A 319 -9.54 -21.66 -9.06
N PHE A 320 -10.72 -20.99 -9.03
CA PHE A 320 -11.09 -19.95 -9.97
C PHE A 320 -11.50 -18.70 -9.19
N SER A 321 -10.95 -17.53 -9.57
CA SER A 321 -11.30 -16.25 -8.98
C SER A 321 -11.79 -15.26 -10.03
N GLY A 322 -10.94 -14.79 -10.94
CA GLY A 322 -11.30 -13.78 -11.93
C GLY A 322 -12.53 -14.19 -12.77
N LEU A 323 -13.44 -13.26 -12.97
CA LEU A 323 -14.66 -13.44 -13.75
C LEU A 323 -15.04 -12.13 -14.43
N ALA A 324 -15.23 -12.18 -15.75
CA ALA A 324 -15.87 -11.11 -16.51
C ALA A 324 -16.98 -11.70 -17.40
N VAL A 325 -18.05 -10.95 -17.57
CA VAL A 325 -19.07 -11.19 -18.61
C VAL A 325 -18.97 -10.05 -19.63
N ASP A 326 -19.12 -10.39 -20.91
CA ASP A 326 -19.11 -9.37 -21.97
C ASP A 326 -20.49 -8.69 -22.04
N PRO A 327 -20.60 -7.40 -21.69
CA PRO A 327 -21.90 -6.73 -21.67
C PRO A 327 -22.57 -6.57 -23.04
N ALA A 328 -21.75 -6.61 -24.12
CA ALA A 328 -22.23 -6.48 -25.50
C ALA A 328 -22.58 -7.83 -26.17
N ARG A 329 -22.10 -8.95 -25.60
CA ARG A 329 -22.24 -10.29 -26.22
C ARG A 329 -22.82 -11.31 -25.24
N PRO A 330 -24.15 -11.55 -25.28
CA PRO A 330 -24.81 -12.52 -24.40
C PRO A 330 -24.13 -13.90 -24.46
N GLY A 331 -23.88 -14.52 -23.30
CA GLY A 331 -23.22 -15.81 -23.19
C GLY A 331 -21.70 -15.79 -23.38
N THR A 332 -21.09 -14.60 -23.55
CA THR A 332 -19.64 -14.46 -23.60
C THR A 332 -19.09 -14.12 -22.22
N LEU A 333 -18.10 -14.89 -21.77
CA LEU A 333 -17.47 -14.72 -20.46
C LEU A 333 -16.00 -15.14 -20.45
N VAL A 334 -15.29 -14.64 -19.47
CA VAL A 334 -13.89 -14.97 -19.18
C VAL A 334 -13.79 -15.38 -17.72
N VAL A 335 -13.01 -16.42 -17.44
CA VAL A 335 -12.66 -16.84 -16.08
C VAL A 335 -11.14 -16.99 -15.96
N MET A 336 -10.61 -16.72 -14.77
CA MET A 336 -9.19 -16.92 -14.46
C MET A 336 -9.02 -17.95 -13.35
N THR A 337 -7.99 -18.76 -13.47
CA THR A 337 -7.55 -19.66 -12.41
C THR A 337 -6.96 -18.85 -11.24
N MET A 338 -6.79 -19.51 -10.10
CA MET A 338 -6.10 -18.99 -8.92
C MET A 338 -5.30 -20.13 -8.28
N ASP A 339 -4.02 -19.83 -7.99
CA ASP A 339 -3.04 -20.80 -7.48
C ASP A 339 -2.71 -21.94 -8.47
N HIS A 340 -2.83 -21.70 -9.75
CA HIS A 340 -2.37 -22.60 -10.80
C HIS A 340 -0.87 -22.41 -11.01
N TRP A 341 -0.06 -22.92 -10.06
CA TRP A 341 1.38 -22.64 -9.99
C TRP A 341 2.20 -23.30 -11.12
N TRP A 342 1.61 -24.21 -11.89
CA TRP A 342 2.29 -24.86 -12.99
C TRP A 342 1.36 -25.11 -14.20
N PRO A 343 1.68 -24.59 -15.39
CA PRO A 343 2.87 -23.76 -15.70
C PRO A 343 2.76 -22.32 -15.19
N ASP A 344 1.56 -21.78 -15.00
CA ASP A 344 1.20 -20.44 -14.53
C ASP A 344 -0.34 -20.36 -14.39
N ASP A 345 -0.89 -19.37 -13.71
CA ASP A 345 -2.33 -19.10 -13.81
C ASP A 345 -2.70 -18.79 -15.25
N THR A 346 -3.94 -19.13 -15.64
CA THR A 346 -4.42 -18.95 -17.00
C THR A 346 -5.81 -18.33 -17.05
N MET A 347 -6.21 -17.90 -18.24
CA MET A 347 -7.50 -17.31 -18.55
C MET A 347 -8.21 -18.18 -19.58
N TYR A 348 -9.48 -18.51 -19.31
CA TYR A 348 -10.35 -19.20 -20.24
C TYR A 348 -11.46 -18.27 -20.72
N ARG A 349 -11.75 -18.30 -22.03
CA ARG A 349 -12.84 -17.55 -22.66
C ARG A 349 -13.87 -18.50 -23.27
N SER A 350 -15.16 -18.19 -23.07
CA SER A 350 -16.28 -18.87 -23.71
C SER A 350 -17.18 -17.84 -24.41
N THR A 351 -17.78 -18.24 -25.55
CA THR A 351 -18.77 -17.44 -26.29
C THR A 351 -20.15 -18.12 -26.37
N ASP A 352 -20.33 -19.23 -25.65
CA ASP A 352 -21.54 -20.10 -25.71
C ASP A 352 -22.07 -20.40 -24.29
N GLY A 353 -21.87 -19.51 -23.34
CA GLY A 353 -22.38 -19.64 -21.98
C GLY A 353 -21.66 -20.70 -21.16
N GLY A 354 -20.38 -20.97 -21.46
CA GLY A 354 -19.55 -21.93 -20.76
C GLY A 354 -19.68 -23.37 -21.26
N SER A 355 -20.28 -23.58 -22.44
CA SER A 355 -20.35 -24.94 -23.03
C SER A 355 -19.02 -25.36 -23.61
N THR A 356 -18.28 -24.43 -24.20
CA THR A 356 -16.91 -24.64 -24.70
C THR A 356 -15.99 -23.49 -24.22
N TRP A 357 -14.69 -23.78 -24.13
CA TRP A 357 -13.70 -22.86 -23.62
C TRP A 357 -12.43 -22.83 -24.48
N GLU A 358 -11.88 -21.65 -24.70
CA GLU A 358 -10.57 -21.40 -25.28
C GLU A 358 -9.59 -20.98 -24.18
N ASP A 359 -8.42 -21.61 -24.14
CA ASP A 359 -7.33 -21.22 -23.22
C ASP A 359 -6.58 -20.02 -23.82
N VAL A 360 -6.89 -18.85 -23.30
CA VAL A 360 -6.30 -17.56 -23.71
C VAL A 360 -4.88 -17.42 -23.16
N GLY A 361 -4.66 -17.82 -21.92
CA GLY A 361 -3.39 -17.58 -21.22
C GLY A 361 -2.22 -18.34 -21.85
N SER A 362 -2.45 -19.59 -22.28
CA SER A 362 -1.40 -20.41 -22.92
C SER A 362 -0.92 -19.87 -24.26
N LYS A 363 -1.74 -19.08 -24.95
CA LYS A 363 -1.45 -18.47 -26.26
C LYS A 363 -1.11 -16.98 -26.16
N ALA A 364 -1.17 -16.37 -24.97
CA ALA A 364 -0.94 -14.95 -24.79
C ALA A 364 0.49 -14.55 -25.10
N VAL A 365 0.63 -13.49 -25.90
CA VAL A 365 1.91 -12.81 -26.15
C VAL A 365 1.96 -11.57 -25.26
N ARG A 366 3.00 -11.42 -24.43
CA ARG A 366 3.10 -10.40 -23.40
C ARG A 366 4.24 -9.42 -23.67
N ASP A 367 3.93 -8.15 -23.77
CA ASP A 367 4.88 -7.04 -23.83
C ASP A 367 5.01 -6.36 -22.46
N SER A 368 6.14 -6.53 -21.82
CA SER A 368 6.49 -5.88 -20.56
C SER A 368 7.46 -4.72 -20.72
N SER A 369 7.57 -4.13 -21.90
CA SER A 369 8.53 -3.03 -22.18
C SER A 369 8.34 -1.83 -21.23
N LEU A 370 7.12 -1.58 -20.74
CA LEU A 370 6.82 -0.54 -19.75
C LEU A 370 7.36 -0.87 -18.34
N SER A 371 7.54 -2.17 -18.01
CA SER A 371 8.06 -2.70 -16.74
C SER A 371 9.03 -3.85 -17.00
N PRO A 372 10.20 -3.57 -17.60
CA PRO A 372 11.10 -4.62 -18.10
C PRO A 372 11.65 -5.51 -16.97
N TRP A 373 11.67 -5.03 -15.73
CA TRP A 373 12.09 -5.80 -14.55
C TRP A 373 11.21 -7.02 -14.23
N MET A 374 10.00 -7.11 -14.82
CA MET A 374 9.09 -8.25 -14.65
C MET A 374 9.59 -9.51 -15.36
N VAL A 375 10.45 -9.39 -16.37
CA VAL A 375 11.03 -10.53 -17.08
C VAL A 375 12.15 -11.12 -16.25
N SER A 376 11.97 -12.33 -15.74
CA SER A 376 13.03 -13.04 -15.03
C SER A 376 14.14 -13.48 -15.99
N SER A 377 15.39 -13.54 -15.47
CA SER A 377 16.55 -13.98 -16.26
C SER A 377 16.30 -15.36 -16.90
N GLY A 378 16.50 -15.44 -18.21
CA GLY A 378 16.34 -16.67 -18.99
C GLY A 378 14.90 -16.96 -19.46
N GLN A 379 13.92 -16.11 -19.14
CA GLN A 379 12.57 -16.20 -19.69
C GLN A 379 12.40 -15.30 -20.93
N ALA A 380 11.54 -15.73 -21.85
CA ALA A 380 11.27 -14.97 -23.08
C ALA A 380 10.28 -13.82 -22.86
N GLN A 381 9.41 -13.93 -21.86
CA GLN A 381 8.40 -12.92 -21.51
C GLN A 381 8.07 -13.00 -20.02
N ALA A 382 7.47 -11.94 -19.48
CA ALA A 382 7.01 -11.90 -18.09
C ALA A 382 5.94 -12.98 -17.83
N PRO A 383 5.74 -13.45 -16.58
CA PRO A 383 4.65 -14.40 -16.24
C PRO A 383 3.28 -13.80 -16.56
N PHE A 384 2.28 -14.66 -16.82
CA PHE A 384 0.89 -14.21 -16.92
C PHE A 384 0.43 -13.64 -15.57
N GLY A 385 0.86 -14.26 -14.49
CA GLY A 385 0.70 -13.79 -13.13
C GLY A 385 -0.38 -14.54 -12.38
N ASN A 386 -0.39 -14.35 -11.05
CA ASN A 386 -1.24 -15.09 -10.12
C ASN A 386 -2.35 -14.18 -9.57
N TRP A 387 -3.48 -14.78 -9.17
CA TRP A 387 -4.58 -14.15 -8.43
C TRP A 387 -5.39 -13.15 -9.25
N GLY A 388 -5.61 -13.45 -10.54
CA GLY A 388 -6.21 -12.53 -11.49
C GLY A 388 -7.64 -12.09 -11.19
N GLU A 389 -7.90 -10.81 -11.41
CA GLU A 389 -9.20 -10.17 -11.60
C GLU A 389 -9.29 -9.68 -13.03
N VAL A 390 -10.43 -9.82 -13.69
CA VAL A 390 -10.58 -9.45 -15.09
C VAL A 390 -11.83 -8.61 -15.33
N VAL A 391 -11.73 -7.62 -16.22
CA VAL A 391 -12.84 -6.80 -16.71
C VAL A 391 -12.76 -6.71 -18.23
N ILE A 392 -13.92 -6.80 -18.89
CA ILE A 392 -14.10 -6.52 -20.33
C ILE A 392 -14.72 -5.12 -20.44
N ASP A 393 -14.19 -4.29 -21.35
CA ASP A 393 -14.76 -2.97 -21.61
C ASP A 393 -16.20 -3.08 -22.11
N PRO A 394 -17.17 -2.42 -21.46
CA PRO A 394 -18.57 -2.47 -21.90
C PRO A 394 -18.82 -1.93 -23.32
N PHE A 395 -17.90 -1.19 -23.88
CA PHE A 395 -18.01 -0.55 -25.18
C PHE A 395 -17.14 -1.21 -26.28
N ASP A 396 -16.20 -2.08 -25.87
CA ASP A 396 -15.31 -2.80 -26.77
C ASP A 396 -15.00 -4.22 -26.24
N SER A 397 -15.59 -5.23 -26.84
CA SER A 397 -15.36 -6.64 -26.49
C SER A 397 -13.92 -7.12 -26.74
N GLY A 398 -13.12 -6.36 -27.50
CA GLY A 398 -11.70 -6.62 -27.73
C GLY A 398 -10.83 -6.09 -26.60
N HIS A 399 -11.28 -5.00 -25.94
CA HIS A 399 -10.53 -4.38 -24.87
C HIS A 399 -10.82 -5.04 -23.52
N ALA A 400 -9.78 -5.50 -22.84
CA ALA A 400 -9.88 -6.06 -21.50
C ALA A 400 -8.65 -5.72 -20.66
N MET A 401 -8.85 -5.71 -19.35
CA MET A 401 -7.78 -5.56 -18.37
C MET A 401 -7.89 -6.69 -17.35
N TYR A 402 -6.74 -7.19 -16.86
CA TYR A 402 -6.75 -8.00 -15.66
C TYR A 402 -5.72 -7.49 -14.64
N GLY A 403 -6.11 -7.50 -13.35
CA GLY A 403 -5.27 -7.21 -12.20
C GLY A 403 -4.68 -8.49 -11.63
N TRP A 404 -3.47 -8.42 -11.07
CA TRP A 404 -2.79 -9.54 -10.43
C TRP A 404 -1.83 -9.06 -9.32
N GLY A 405 -1.14 -9.96 -8.66
CA GLY A 405 -0.17 -9.64 -7.60
C GLY A 405 0.99 -8.74 -8.01
N GLY A 406 1.21 -8.49 -9.29
CA GLY A 406 2.26 -7.62 -9.82
C GLY A 406 1.75 -6.39 -10.59
N GLY A 407 0.44 -6.12 -10.65
CA GLY A 407 -0.11 -4.94 -11.32
C GLY A 407 -1.25 -5.22 -12.28
N ILE A 408 -1.26 -4.59 -13.45
CA ILE A 408 -2.33 -4.72 -14.46
C ILE A 408 -1.71 -5.06 -15.83
N TRP A 409 -2.37 -5.99 -16.54
CA TRP A 409 -2.19 -6.20 -17.96
C TRP A 409 -3.42 -5.72 -18.73
N THR A 410 -3.23 -5.24 -19.96
CA THR A 410 -4.29 -4.80 -20.87
C THR A 410 -4.12 -5.38 -22.26
N THR A 411 -5.23 -5.61 -22.97
CA THR A 411 -5.29 -6.05 -24.35
C THR A 411 -6.37 -5.29 -25.12
N ASP A 412 -6.20 -5.15 -26.44
CA ASP A 412 -7.22 -4.62 -27.36
C ASP A 412 -7.69 -5.68 -28.36
N ASP A 413 -7.24 -6.93 -28.22
CA ASP A 413 -7.56 -8.01 -29.14
C ASP A 413 -8.05 -9.31 -28.46
N LEU A 414 -8.69 -9.19 -27.28
CA LEU A 414 -9.24 -10.34 -26.56
C LEU A 414 -10.11 -11.25 -27.45
N THR A 415 -10.85 -10.65 -28.40
CA THR A 415 -11.71 -11.37 -29.34
C THR A 415 -10.95 -12.21 -30.39
N ALA A 416 -9.63 -12.07 -30.52
CA ALA A 416 -8.81 -12.96 -31.34
C ALA A 416 -8.89 -14.41 -30.85
N ALA A 417 -9.07 -14.61 -29.54
CA ALA A 417 -9.27 -15.93 -28.94
C ALA A 417 -10.53 -16.65 -29.47
N ASP A 418 -11.59 -15.93 -29.92
CA ASP A 418 -12.79 -16.53 -30.50
C ASP A 418 -12.49 -17.32 -31.80
N ALA A 419 -11.35 -17.03 -32.44
CA ALA A 419 -10.85 -17.76 -33.60
C ALA A 419 -9.64 -18.66 -33.28
N GLY A 420 -9.35 -18.91 -31.99
CA GLY A 420 -8.21 -19.70 -31.52
C GLY A 420 -6.85 -19.04 -31.78
N LYS A 421 -6.81 -17.73 -32.05
CA LYS A 421 -5.59 -16.95 -32.29
C LYS A 421 -4.97 -16.44 -30.99
N PRO A 422 -3.64 -16.19 -30.97
CA PRO A 422 -3.00 -15.50 -29.87
C PRO A 422 -3.61 -14.13 -29.59
N THR A 423 -3.65 -13.75 -28.30
CA THR A 423 -3.97 -12.40 -27.84
C THR A 423 -2.70 -11.68 -27.41
N HIS A 424 -2.67 -10.36 -27.56
CA HIS A 424 -1.50 -9.52 -27.23
C HIS A 424 -1.79 -8.66 -26.01
N TRP A 425 -0.96 -8.83 -24.99
CA TRP A 425 -1.12 -8.15 -23.71
C TRP A 425 0.09 -7.25 -23.44
N SER A 426 -0.15 -6.05 -22.98
CA SER A 426 0.88 -5.11 -22.50
C SER A 426 0.65 -4.74 -21.06
N VAL A 427 1.69 -4.25 -20.37
CA VAL A 427 1.56 -3.76 -18.99
C VAL A 427 0.67 -2.52 -19.00
N GLY A 428 -0.47 -2.61 -18.32
CA GLY A 428 -1.48 -1.57 -18.20
C GLY A 428 -1.44 -0.80 -16.88
N ALA A 429 -0.37 -0.95 -16.07
CA ALA A 429 -0.27 -0.40 -14.71
C ALA A 429 0.40 1.00 -14.65
N ASN A 430 0.51 1.72 -15.75
CA ASN A 430 1.12 3.05 -15.77
C ASN A 430 0.45 3.98 -14.75
N GLY A 431 1.19 4.52 -13.77
CA GLY A 431 0.68 5.36 -12.68
C GLY A 431 0.25 4.57 -11.42
N ILE A 432 0.25 3.25 -11.46
CA ILE A 432 0.15 2.42 -10.26
C ILE A 432 1.57 2.10 -9.80
N GLU A 433 1.92 2.56 -8.61
CA GLU A 433 3.21 2.37 -7.96
C GLU A 433 2.94 1.84 -6.55
N GLU A 434 2.50 0.58 -6.48
CA GLU A 434 2.08 0.00 -5.22
C GLU A 434 3.17 -0.88 -4.62
N THR A 435 3.99 -0.30 -3.74
CA THR A 435 5.00 -1.03 -2.99
C THR A 435 5.12 -0.50 -1.56
N ALA A 436 5.39 -1.40 -0.62
CA ALA A 436 5.75 -1.06 0.75
C ALA A 436 7.22 -0.60 0.80
N VAL A 437 7.47 0.66 1.18
CA VAL A 437 8.81 1.22 1.27
C VAL A 437 9.43 0.92 2.63
N LEU A 438 10.45 0.07 2.65
CA LEU A 438 11.14 -0.36 3.87
C LEU A 438 12.45 0.41 4.09
N GLY A 439 13.11 0.87 3.02
CA GLY A 439 14.32 1.68 3.09
C GLY A 439 14.53 2.51 1.83
N LEU A 440 15.13 3.68 2.00
CA LEU A 440 15.52 4.60 0.93
C LEU A 440 16.95 5.07 1.15
N LEU A 441 17.71 5.19 0.07
CA LEU A 441 19.09 5.64 0.08
C LEU A 441 19.36 6.54 -1.12
N SER A 442 19.83 7.79 -0.90
CA SER A 442 20.30 8.68 -1.96
C SER A 442 21.80 8.91 -1.81
N PRO A 443 22.64 8.24 -2.60
CA PRO A 443 24.09 8.39 -2.54
C PRO A 443 24.54 9.76 -3.02
N THR A 444 25.71 10.23 -2.58
CA THR A 444 26.29 11.53 -3.01
C THR A 444 26.74 11.53 -4.47
N ALA A 445 26.87 10.36 -5.11
CA ALA A 445 27.18 10.18 -6.52
C ALA A 445 26.53 8.89 -7.05
N GLY A 446 26.38 8.78 -8.37
CA GLY A 446 25.77 7.62 -9.03
C GLY A 446 24.24 7.76 -9.18
N ALA A 447 23.51 6.71 -8.90
CA ALA A 447 22.04 6.70 -9.00
C ALA A 447 21.39 7.76 -8.09
N HIS A 448 20.25 8.30 -8.51
CA HIS A 448 19.50 9.28 -7.73
C HIS A 448 18.99 8.67 -6.42
N LEU A 449 18.50 7.45 -6.52
CA LEU A 449 17.88 6.75 -5.41
C LEU A 449 18.13 5.25 -5.52
N ILE A 450 18.22 4.60 -4.38
CA ILE A 450 18.14 3.14 -4.24
C ILE A 450 17.03 2.86 -3.24
N SER A 451 16.11 1.99 -3.62
CA SER A 451 14.97 1.61 -2.78
C SER A 451 15.13 0.17 -2.26
N ALA A 452 14.73 -0.04 -1.02
CA ALA A 452 14.46 -1.34 -0.42
C ALA A 452 12.96 -1.47 -0.19
N LEU A 453 12.35 -2.45 -0.85
CA LEU A 453 10.90 -2.57 -0.95
C LEU A 453 10.43 -3.94 -0.47
N GLY A 454 9.18 -4.03 -0.03
CA GLY A 454 8.47 -5.27 0.18
C GLY A 454 8.26 -6.01 -1.14
N ASP A 455 8.24 -7.33 -1.11
CA ASP A 455 7.88 -8.28 -2.17
C ASP A 455 8.80 -8.29 -3.41
N VAL A 456 9.32 -7.14 -3.81
CA VAL A 456 10.16 -6.99 -5.02
C VAL A 456 11.63 -6.71 -4.72
N CYS A 457 12.05 -6.80 -3.45
CA CYS A 457 13.43 -6.54 -2.98
C CYS A 457 13.87 -5.07 -3.08
N GLY A 458 13.79 -4.45 -4.25
CA GLY A 458 14.13 -3.06 -4.48
C GLY A 458 14.81 -2.81 -5.81
N PHE A 459 15.16 -1.54 -6.04
CA PHE A 459 15.67 -1.06 -7.33
C PHE A 459 16.80 -0.03 -7.15
N VAL A 460 17.59 0.12 -8.21
CA VAL A 460 18.53 1.22 -8.41
C VAL A 460 17.92 2.17 -9.44
N HIS A 461 17.55 3.37 -9.02
CA HIS A 461 16.88 4.36 -9.86
C HIS A 461 17.90 5.37 -10.39
N ALA A 462 18.37 5.14 -11.62
CA ALA A 462 19.22 6.09 -12.34
C ALA A 462 18.42 7.29 -12.87
N ASP A 463 17.18 7.02 -13.26
CA ASP A 463 16.17 7.98 -13.65
C ASP A 463 14.92 7.72 -12.81
N LEU A 464 14.27 8.78 -12.30
CA LEU A 464 13.10 8.66 -11.43
C LEU A 464 11.79 8.47 -12.21
N ASP A 465 11.80 8.83 -13.49
CA ASP A 465 10.63 8.83 -14.38
C ASP A 465 10.61 7.64 -15.36
N VAL A 466 11.60 6.72 -15.24
CA VAL A 466 11.72 5.52 -16.06
C VAL A 466 11.79 4.28 -15.18
N ALA A 467 10.98 3.27 -15.48
CA ALA A 467 11.03 1.99 -14.77
C ALA A 467 12.41 1.33 -14.94
N PRO A 468 13.04 0.83 -13.86
CA PRO A 468 14.33 0.15 -13.94
C PRO A 468 14.27 -1.10 -14.84
N ALA A 469 15.36 -1.38 -15.54
CA ALA A 469 15.44 -2.55 -16.40
C ALA A 469 15.42 -3.87 -15.61
N THR A 470 15.92 -3.85 -14.38
CA THR A 470 15.96 -5.03 -13.49
C THR A 470 15.73 -4.62 -12.06
N LYS A 471 15.10 -5.50 -11.27
CA LYS A 471 15.12 -5.40 -9.81
C LYS A 471 16.49 -5.82 -9.26
N VAL A 472 16.78 -5.46 -8.03
CA VAL A 472 18.00 -5.90 -7.36
C VAL A 472 18.00 -7.44 -7.23
N THR A 473 19.05 -8.07 -7.72
CA THR A 473 19.27 -9.53 -7.70
C THR A 473 20.62 -9.86 -7.08
N ASN A 474 20.93 -11.14 -6.94
CA ASN A 474 22.19 -11.66 -6.42
C ASN A 474 22.60 -11.09 -5.03
N PRO A 475 21.97 -11.57 -3.92
CA PRO A 475 20.94 -12.58 -3.90
C PRO A 475 19.56 -11.97 -4.28
N VAL A 476 18.68 -12.80 -4.77
CA VAL A 476 17.25 -12.47 -4.82
C VAL A 476 16.73 -12.40 -3.40
N CYS A 477 15.88 -11.42 -3.10
CA CYS A 477 15.16 -11.33 -1.83
C CYS A 477 13.68 -11.08 -2.08
N GLY A 478 12.82 -11.42 -1.13
CA GLY A 478 11.43 -10.98 -1.08
C GLY A 478 11.40 -9.52 -0.65
N ASN A 479 11.73 -9.26 0.61
CA ASN A 479 11.77 -7.90 1.15
C ASN A 479 13.21 -7.40 1.28
N GLY A 480 13.53 -6.23 0.68
CA GLY A 480 14.71 -5.44 1.03
C GLY A 480 14.43 -4.66 2.31
N THR A 481 15.29 -4.73 3.32
CA THR A 481 15.01 -4.12 4.64
C THR A 481 16.01 -3.07 5.07
N GLY A 482 17.26 -3.15 4.63
CA GLY A 482 18.32 -2.24 5.01
C GLY A 482 19.26 -1.91 3.87
N LEU A 483 19.68 -0.65 3.81
CA LEU A 483 20.58 -0.07 2.82
C LEU A 483 21.55 0.88 3.50
N ASP A 484 22.82 0.89 3.10
CA ASP A 484 23.77 1.96 3.42
C ASP A 484 24.83 2.07 2.32
N PHE A 485 25.53 3.21 2.26
CA PHE A 485 26.66 3.42 1.34
C PHE A 485 27.86 4.02 2.08
N ALA A 486 29.04 3.74 1.60
CA ALA A 486 30.26 4.33 2.13
C ALA A 486 30.35 5.81 1.68
N LYS A 487 30.28 6.76 2.64
CA LYS A 487 30.16 8.20 2.33
C LYS A 487 31.38 8.77 1.63
N GLY A 488 32.58 8.20 1.90
CA GLY A 488 33.84 8.51 1.20
C GLY A 488 34.07 7.72 -0.10
N ALA A 489 33.26 6.66 -0.34
CA ALA A 489 33.32 5.81 -1.53
C ALA A 489 31.90 5.46 -2.00
N PRO A 490 31.12 6.43 -2.52
CA PRO A 490 29.67 6.31 -2.71
C PRO A 490 29.23 5.23 -3.72
N SER A 491 30.14 4.66 -4.51
CA SER A 491 29.88 3.49 -5.32
C SER A 491 29.86 2.17 -4.52
N THR A 492 30.35 2.18 -3.27
CA THR A 492 30.29 1.01 -2.40
C THR A 492 29.04 1.08 -1.55
N ILE A 493 28.14 0.11 -1.79
CA ILE A 493 26.79 0.05 -1.21
C ILE A 493 26.60 -1.32 -0.60
N VAL A 494 25.95 -1.38 0.56
CA VAL A 494 25.54 -2.62 1.21
C VAL A 494 24.04 -2.70 1.30
N ARG A 495 23.48 -3.88 1.13
CA ARG A 495 22.06 -4.16 1.32
C ARG A 495 21.83 -5.45 2.08
N VAL A 496 20.70 -5.50 2.79
CA VAL A 496 20.19 -6.71 3.45
C VAL A 496 18.69 -6.85 3.20
N GLY A 497 18.18 -8.08 3.30
CA GLY A 497 16.77 -8.38 3.10
C GLY A 497 16.36 -9.72 3.68
N THR A 498 15.12 -10.14 3.45
CA THR A 498 14.55 -11.43 3.86
C THR A 498 14.19 -12.27 2.64
N GLY A 499 13.97 -13.57 2.83
CA GLY A 499 13.72 -14.49 1.72
C GLY A 499 15.00 -14.80 0.95
N GLY A 500 14.85 -15.27 -0.29
CA GLY A 500 15.99 -15.71 -1.10
C GLY A 500 16.67 -16.95 -0.51
N ASN A 501 17.39 -17.70 -1.21
CA ASN A 501 17.97 -19.02 -0.87
C ASN A 501 18.89 -19.01 0.37
N ASN A 502 18.43 -18.44 1.51
CA ASN A 502 19.19 -18.25 2.76
C ASN A 502 20.46 -17.39 2.59
N VAL A 503 20.48 -16.49 1.63
CA VAL A 503 21.52 -15.46 1.48
C VAL A 503 20.86 -14.10 1.62
N PHE A 504 21.21 -13.35 2.66
CA PHE A 504 20.40 -12.22 3.14
C PHE A 504 21.00 -10.84 2.85
N GLY A 505 22.21 -10.78 2.34
CA GLY A 505 22.83 -9.50 2.05
C GLY A 505 23.91 -9.58 0.99
N ALA A 506 24.31 -8.40 0.50
CA ALA A 506 25.33 -8.25 -0.52
C ALA A 506 25.99 -6.86 -0.46
N VAL A 507 27.20 -6.77 -1.03
CA VAL A 507 27.92 -5.53 -1.26
C VAL A 507 28.05 -5.29 -2.76
N SER A 508 27.87 -4.04 -3.17
CA SER A 508 28.20 -3.53 -4.50
C SER A 508 29.39 -2.59 -4.41
N SER A 509 30.29 -2.61 -5.38
CA SER A 509 31.40 -1.65 -5.52
C SER A 509 31.23 -0.72 -6.72
N ASP A 510 30.14 -0.86 -7.48
CA ASP A 510 29.90 -0.19 -8.76
C ASP A 510 28.58 0.63 -8.79
N GLY A 511 28.12 1.06 -7.61
CA GLY A 511 26.90 1.88 -7.45
C GLY A 511 25.61 1.09 -7.62
N GLY A 512 25.61 -0.20 -7.29
CA GLY A 512 24.44 -1.07 -7.32
C GLY A 512 24.19 -1.76 -8.66
N LYS A 513 25.08 -1.64 -9.63
CA LYS A 513 24.96 -2.31 -10.93
C LYS A 513 25.19 -3.81 -10.83
N SER A 514 26.14 -4.23 -9.96
CA SER A 514 26.38 -5.62 -9.62
C SER A 514 26.52 -5.80 -8.12
N TRP A 515 26.25 -7.01 -7.65
CA TRP A 515 26.22 -7.34 -6.23
C TRP A 515 27.00 -8.62 -5.94
N THR A 516 27.83 -8.58 -4.91
CA THR A 516 28.54 -9.74 -4.36
C THR A 516 27.86 -10.18 -3.07
N PRO A 517 27.25 -11.36 -3.03
CA PRO A 517 26.55 -11.86 -1.85
C PRO A 517 27.49 -12.08 -0.66
N PHE A 518 26.96 -11.94 0.55
CA PHE A 518 27.67 -12.40 1.76
C PHE A 518 27.91 -13.90 1.66
N THR A 519 29.12 -14.34 1.92
CA THR A 519 29.47 -15.76 1.92
C THR A 519 29.12 -16.46 3.23
N ASN A 520 28.90 -15.68 4.30
CA ASN A 520 28.47 -16.14 5.61
C ASN A 520 27.30 -15.31 6.11
N GLN A 521 26.29 -15.93 6.69
CA GLN A 521 25.06 -15.30 7.17
C GLN A 521 25.05 -15.04 8.69
N ALA A 522 26.20 -15.11 9.36
CA ALA A 522 26.36 -14.84 10.79
C ALA A 522 25.42 -15.66 11.73
N GLY A 523 24.95 -16.82 11.28
CA GLY A 523 23.99 -17.64 12.00
C GLY A 523 22.54 -17.18 11.90
N SER A 524 22.25 -16.11 11.15
CA SER A 524 20.86 -15.69 10.89
C SER A 524 20.15 -16.69 9.97
N THR A 525 18.88 -16.97 10.28
CA THR A 525 17.98 -17.82 9.48
C THR A 525 16.86 -17.03 8.83
N LYS A 526 16.65 -15.76 9.26
CA LYS A 526 15.59 -14.87 8.75
C LYS A 526 16.14 -13.71 7.93
N GLY A 527 17.39 -13.32 8.17
CA GLY A 527 17.99 -12.15 7.54
C GLY A 527 17.34 -10.84 8.01
N GLY A 528 17.18 -9.92 7.07
CA GLY A 528 16.56 -8.62 7.31
C GLY A 528 17.33 -7.71 8.26
N GLY A 529 16.60 -6.84 8.97
CA GLY A 529 17.17 -5.89 9.90
C GLY A 529 17.83 -4.68 9.22
N THR A 530 18.85 -4.09 9.88
CA THR A 530 19.57 -2.92 9.40
C THR A 530 21.06 -3.23 9.17
N VAL A 531 21.68 -2.49 8.27
CA VAL A 531 23.11 -2.65 7.94
C VAL A 531 23.74 -1.27 7.80
N ALA A 532 25.01 -1.16 8.19
CA ALA A 532 25.82 0.04 8.05
C ALA A 532 27.20 -0.32 7.46
N ILE A 533 27.74 0.55 6.61
CA ILE A 533 29.10 0.45 6.07
C ILE A 533 29.89 1.69 6.41
N SER A 534 31.15 1.53 6.85
CA SER A 534 32.02 2.65 7.22
C SER A 534 32.23 3.64 6.08
N ALA A 535 32.55 4.89 6.42
CA ALA A 535 32.74 5.96 5.42
C ALA A 535 33.83 5.60 4.38
N ASP A 536 34.85 4.85 4.75
CA ASP A 536 35.96 4.36 3.90
C ASP A 536 35.72 2.98 3.29
N ALA A 537 34.56 2.40 3.47
CA ALA A 537 34.17 1.05 3.05
C ALA A 537 34.98 -0.10 3.69
N SER A 538 35.78 0.14 4.74
CA SER A 538 36.68 -0.86 5.33
C SER A 538 36.03 -1.78 6.36
N ALA A 539 34.81 -1.48 6.80
CA ALA A 539 34.07 -2.27 7.79
C ALA A 539 32.56 -2.17 7.60
N MET A 540 31.85 -3.16 8.10
CA MET A 540 30.38 -3.20 8.11
C MET A 540 29.87 -3.69 9.45
N VAL A 541 28.69 -3.23 9.84
CA VAL A 541 27.90 -3.78 10.95
C VAL A 541 26.53 -4.17 10.42
N TRP A 542 26.12 -5.40 10.66
CA TRP A 542 24.80 -5.91 10.33
C TRP A 542 24.05 -6.30 11.60
N ALA A 543 22.85 -5.82 11.75
CA ALA A 543 21.90 -6.19 12.80
C ALA A 543 20.76 -7.01 12.19
N PRO A 544 20.89 -8.33 12.06
CA PRO A 544 19.83 -9.21 11.57
C PRO A 544 18.58 -9.13 12.45
N SER A 545 17.42 -9.54 11.92
CA SER A 545 16.16 -9.48 12.66
C SER A 545 16.03 -10.56 13.75
N ASP A 546 16.85 -11.60 13.72
CA ASP A 546 16.72 -12.82 14.55
C ASP A 546 17.92 -13.15 15.42
N VAL A 547 19.07 -12.53 15.18
CA VAL A 547 20.30 -12.74 15.97
C VAL A 547 20.92 -11.41 16.38
N ALA A 548 21.84 -11.43 17.34
CA ALA A 548 22.59 -10.26 17.78
C ALA A 548 23.40 -9.64 16.63
N PRO A 549 23.59 -8.31 16.60
CA PRO A 549 24.42 -7.63 15.61
C PRO A 549 25.84 -8.18 15.53
N VAL A 550 26.43 -8.08 14.35
CA VAL A 550 27.76 -8.60 14.00
C VAL A 550 28.54 -7.57 13.19
N ALA A 551 29.88 -7.59 13.25
CA ALA A 551 30.76 -6.73 12.46
C ALA A 551 31.62 -7.56 11.50
N SER A 552 31.94 -6.97 10.33
CA SER A 552 32.82 -7.57 9.31
C SER A 552 33.79 -6.52 8.78
N THR A 553 35.04 -6.94 8.50
CA THR A 553 36.08 -6.12 7.82
C THR A 553 36.46 -6.69 6.46
N ASP A 554 35.74 -7.69 5.97
CA ASP A 554 35.96 -8.41 4.72
C ASP A 554 34.68 -8.58 3.87
N HIS A 555 33.76 -7.58 3.97
CA HIS A 555 32.53 -7.49 3.20
C HIS A 555 31.61 -8.71 3.36
N GLY A 556 31.49 -9.23 4.59
CA GLY A 556 30.57 -10.33 4.91
C GLY A 556 31.10 -11.72 4.61
N SER A 557 32.43 -11.86 4.41
CA SER A 557 33.07 -13.16 4.33
C SER A 557 33.23 -13.80 5.70
N THR A 558 33.57 -12.99 6.70
CA THR A 558 33.58 -13.39 8.11
C THR A 558 32.89 -12.35 8.99
N TRP A 559 32.33 -12.81 10.11
CA TRP A 559 31.62 -11.97 11.06
C TRP A 559 32.17 -12.16 12.49
N HIS A 560 32.36 -11.05 13.19
CA HIS A 560 32.69 -10.98 14.60
C HIS A 560 31.40 -10.76 15.41
N THR A 561 31.18 -11.58 16.43
CA THR A 561 30.05 -11.41 17.35
C THR A 561 30.32 -10.23 18.27
N LEU A 562 29.26 -9.41 18.50
CA LEU A 562 29.30 -8.22 19.34
C LEU A 562 28.64 -8.49 20.71
N ALA A 563 28.95 -9.66 21.29
CA ALA A 563 28.51 -10.09 22.61
C ALA A 563 29.71 -10.11 23.57
N TYR A 564 29.64 -9.33 24.65
CA TYR A 564 30.74 -9.17 25.60
C TYR A 564 30.38 -9.63 27.00
N PRO A 565 31.32 -10.15 27.79
CA PRO A 565 31.10 -10.43 29.20
C PRO A 565 30.75 -9.14 29.97
N ALA A 566 29.82 -9.23 30.92
CA ALA A 566 29.38 -8.08 31.72
C ALA A 566 30.51 -7.33 32.46
N ALA A 567 31.61 -8.04 32.80
CA ALA A 567 32.80 -7.48 33.48
C ALA A 567 33.73 -6.68 32.55
N SER A 568 33.50 -6.65 31.21
CA SER A 568 34.40 -6.00 30.27
C SER A 568 34.24 -4.48 30.19
N GLY A 569 33.15 -3.91 30.73
CA GLY A 569 32.77 -2.52 30.52
C GLY A 569 32.23 -2.19 29.12
N MET A 570 32.19 -3.20 28.22
CA MET A 570 31.62 -3.10 26.88
C MET A 570 30.15 -3.49 26.88
N ALA A 571 29.37 -2.93 25.97
CA ALA A 571 27.95 -3.20 25.84
C ALA A 571 27.68 -4.20 24.69
N SER A 572 26.92 -5.25 24.96
CA SER A 572 26.37 -6.11 23.91
C SER A 572 25.18 -5.42 23.24
N LEU A 573 25.18 -5.41 21.91
CA LEU A 573 24.05 -4.85 21.17
C LEU A 573 22.85 -5.82 21.17
N PRO A 574 21.64 -5.33 21.48
CA PRO A 574 20.47 -6.18 21.48
C PRO A 574 20.01 -6.52 20.04
N VAL A 575 19.30 -7.63 19.91
CA VAL A 575 18.55 -7.96 18.68
C VAL A 575 17.54 -6.85 18.38
N GLY A 576 17.41 -6.45 17.13
CA GLY A 576 16.54 -5.37 16.70
C GLY A 576 17.13 -3.95 16.87
N ALA A 577 18.42 -3.84 17.23
CA ALA A 577 19.11 -2.56 17.19
C ALA A 577 19.19 -2.02 15.77
N GLN A 578 19.02 -0.71 15.60
CA GLN A 578 19.26 0.00 14.35
C GLN A 578 20.71 0.46 14.30
N VAL A 579 21.47 -0.05 13.34
CA VAL A 579 22.89 0.29 13.17
C VAL A 579 23.07 1.34 12.08
N LEU A 580 24.04 2.25 12.28
CA LEU A 580 24.39 3.31 11.33
C LEU A 580 25.89 3.62 11.43
N SER A 581 26.48 4.13 10.35
CA SER A 581 27.86 4.55 10.27
C SER A 581 27.99 6.07 10.37
N ASP A 582 29.13 6.57 10.86
CA ASP A 582 29.46 7.98 10.80
C ASP A 582 29.64 8.46 9.35
N GLY A 583 29.26 9.69 9.07
CA GLY A 583 29.33 10.26 7.73
C GLY A 583 30.72 10.64 7.25
N MET A 584 31.76 10.63 8.13
CA MET A 584 33.12 11.09 7.84
C MET A 584 34.21 10.14 8.35
N ASN A 585 34.02 9.54 9.51
CA ASN A 585 35.06 8.74 10.18
C ASN A 585 34.76 7.25 10.05
N GLY A 586 35.58 6.53 9.28
CA GLY A 586 35.42 5.09 9.05
C GLY A 586 35.54 4.19 10.28
N ASN A 587 36.04 4.71 11.41
CA ASN A 587 36.10 3.96 12.66
C ASN A 587 34.84 4.08 13.52
N LEU A 588 33.97 5.09 13.25
CA LEU A 588 32.82 5.38 14.08
C LEU A 588 31.56 4.67 13.56
N PHE A 589 30.91 3.94 14.45
CA PHE A 589 29.61 3.34 14.25
C PHE A 589 28.70 3.65 15.43
N TYR A 590 27.40 3.62 15.18
CA TYR A 590 26.37 3.89 16.16
C TYR A 590 25.29 2.81 16.11
N ALA A 591 24.60 2.61 17.24
CA ALA A 591 23.42 1.77 17.28
C ALA A 591 22.36 2.37 18.20
N TRP A 592 21.11 2.28 17.78
CA TRP A 592 19.93 2.69 18.54
C TRP A 592 19.09 1.47 18.89
N SER A 593 18.77 1.28 20.17
CA SER A 593 17.82 0.27 20.64
C SER A 593 16.50 0.95 21.05
N PRO A 594 15.47 0.92 20.19
CA PRO A 594 14.15 1.49 20.52
C PRO A 594 13.54 0.87 21.78
N ALA A 595 13.66 -0.47 21.91
CA ALA A 595 13.07 -1.23 22.99
C ALA A 595 13.61 -0.88 24.40
N THR A 596 14.84 -0.37 24.47
CA THR A 596 15.49 0.00 25.75
C THR A 596 15.71 1.51 25.91
N GLY A 597 15.48 2.30 24.86
CA GLY A 597 15.81 3.74 24.86
C GLY A 597 17.31 3.98 24.99
N THR A 598 18.15 3.05 24.52
CA THR A 598 19.61 3.12 24.70
C THR A 598 20.29 3.38 23.36
N PHE A 599 21.23 4.30 23.35
CA PHE A 599 22.12 4.57 22.24
C PHE A 599 23.51 4.01 22.53
N PHE A 600 24.19 3.49 21.52
CA PHE A 600 25.50 2.89 21.61
C PHE A 600 26.45 3.50 20.58
N SER A 601 27.73 3.56 20.89
CA SER A 601 28.80 4.04 20.02
C SER A 601 29.97 3.09 20.01
N SER A 602 30.61 2.99 18.85
CA SER A 602 31.89 2.28 18.63
C SER A 602 32.86 3.24 17.94
N SER A 603 34.14 3.18 18.31
CA SER A 603 35.21 3.98 17.69
C SER A 603 36.32 3.12 17.06
N ASP A 604 36.07 1.83 16.84
CA ASP A 604 37.02 0.87 16.34
C ASP A 604 36.39 -0.08 15.27
N LYS A 605 35.72 0.53 14.31
CA LYS A 605 35.08 -0.17 13.18
C LYS A 605 33.95 -1.12 13.58
N GLY A 606 33.23 -0.78 14.65
CA GLY A 606 32.10 -1.55 15.12
C GLY A 606 32.46 -2.82 15.91
N ILE A 607 33.71 -2.95 16.35
CA ILE A 607 34.15 -4.12 17.11
C ILE A 607 33.80 -4.01 18.59
N ASN A 608 34.09 -2.89 19.26
CA ASN A 608 33.76 -2.68 20.65
C ASN A 608 32.71 -1.57 20.81
N TRP A 609 31.72 -1.82 21.66
CA TRP A 609 30.58 -0.93 21.83
C TRP A 609 30.43 -0.50 23.26
N TYR A 610 30.01 0.76 23.43
CA TYR A 610 29.76 1.39 24.72
C TYR A 610 28.38 2.05 24.71
N ALA A 611 27.63 1.83 25.77
CA ALA A 611 26.33 2.50 25.93
C ALA A 611 26.54 4.00 26.29
N SER A 612 25.72 4.86 25.71
CA SER A 612 25.64 6.27 26.08
C SER A 612 25.35 6.41 27.58
N THR A 613 26.05 7.35 28.23
CA THR A 613 25.81 7.68 29.66
C THR A 613 24.59 8.57 29.85
N THR A 614 24.02 9.14 28.80
CA THR A 614 22.82 9.99 28.88
C THR A 614 21.59 9.13 29.10
N SER A 615 20.95 9.32 30.27
CA SER A 615 19.59 8.83 30.52
C SER A 615 18.57 9.81 29.93
N GLY A 616 17.43 9.30 29.41
CA GLY A 616 16.31 10.16 29.02
C GLY A 616 15.93 10.11 27.54
N LEU A 617 16.57 9.25 26.72
CA LEU A 617 16.01 8.91 25.42
C LEU A 617 14.76 8.04 25.60
N PRO A 618 13.69 8.23 24.81
CA PRO A 618 12.43 7.51 25.02
C PRO A 618 12.55 6.04 24.63
N VAL A 619 11.90 5.18 25.40
CA VAL A 619 11.60 3.81 24.97
C VAL A 619 10.50 3.88 23.91
N VAL A 620 10.71 3.25 22.76
CA VAL A 620 9.77 3.25 21.65
C VAL A 620 9.18 1.84 21.49
N PRO A 621 7.87 1.66 21.68
CA PRO A 621 7.21 0.37 21.49
C PRO A 621 7.35 -0.15 20.04
N SER A 622 7.31 -1.48 19.86
CA SER A 622 7.53 -2.12 18.55
C SER A 622 6.52 -1.77 17.47
N TRP A 623 5.34 -1.26 17.83
CA TRP A 623 4.32 -0.78 16.89
C TRP A 623 4.50 0.67 16.48
N GLN A 624 5.47 1.38 17.05
CA GLN A 624 5.84 2.76 16.69
C GLN A 624 7.18 2.77 15.98
N THR A 625 7.39 3.76 15.10
CA THR A 625 8.64 3.93 14.38
C THR A 625 9.56 4.90 15.09
N SER A 626 10.87 4.62 15.05
CA SER A 626 11.93 5.57 15.37
C SER A 626 13.07 5.39 14.37
N GLN A 627 13.85 6.43 14.15
CA GLN A 627 14.95 6.39 13.20
C GLN A 627 16.12 7.23 13.72
N ALA A 628 17.30 6.62 13.79
CA ALA A 628 18.57 7.34 14.00
C ALA A 628 19.26 7.56 12.65
N VAL A 629 19.85 8.74 12.43
CA VAL A 629 20.58 9.10 11.21
C VAL A 629 21.81 9.91 11.56
N ALA A 630 22.99 9.49 11.06
CA ALA A 630 24.21 10.26 11.14
C ALA A 630 24.31 11.25 9.97
N VAL A 631 24.74 12.49 10.24
CA VAL A 631 24.78 13.55 9.24
C VAL A 631 25.99 13.37 8.32
N THR A 632 25.74 13.22 7.03
CA THR A 632 26.82 13.13 6.03
C THR A 632 27.59 14.46 6.00
N GLY A 633 28.92 14.39 6.11
CA GLY A 633 29.81 15.55 6.09
C GLY A 633 30.03 16.22 7.46
N VAL A 634 29.46 15.70 8.55
CA VAL A 634 29.66 16.20 9.91
C VAL A 634 29.94 15.07 10.88
N GLN A 635 31.19 14.90 11.30
CA GLN A 635 31.59 13.84 12.22
C GLN A 635 30.87 13.96 13.57
N GLY A 636 30.35 12.85 14.09
CA GLY A 636 29.76 12.76 15.41
C GLY A 636 28.40 13.43 15.58
N ASP A 637 27.81 13.97 14.51
CA ASP A 637 26.48 14.58 14.53
C ASP A 637 25.42 13.56 14.15
N VAL A 638 24.58 13.20 15.12
CA VAL A 638 23.55 12.16 14.99
C VAL A 638 22.21 12.71 15.44
N TRP A 639 21.19 12.44 14.65
CA TRP A 639 19.81 12.81 14.95
C TRP A 639 18.96 11.56 15.20
N LEU A 640 18.01 11.69 16.12
CA LEU A 640 17.07 10.60 16.47
C LEU A 640 15.65 11.13 16.42
N ALA A 641 14.88 10.61 15.49
CA ALA A 641 13.45 10.82 15.36
C ALA A 641 12.70 9.76 16.20
N THR A 642 11.77 10.22 17.05
CA THR A 642 10.93 9.34 17.89
C THR A 642 9.51 9.89 17.98
N PRO A 643 8.50 9.08 18.32
CA PRO A 643 7.14 9.57 18.56
C PRO A 643 7.03 10.62 19.69
N SER A 644 8.05 10.74 20.54
CA SER A 644 8.11 11.69 21.65
C SER A 644 8.92 12.97 21.33
N GLY A 645 9.34 13.15 20.07
CA GLY A 645 10.07 14.32 19.62
C GLY A 645 11.35 13.99 18.86
N LEU A 646 12.11 15.03 18.56
CA LEU A 646 13.35 15.00 17.81
C LEU A 646 14.52 15.26 18.74
N TYR A 647 15.56 14.46 18.64
CA TYR A 647 16.76 14.55 19.47
C TYR A 647 18.02 14.68 18.62
N ARG A 648 19.05 15.35 19.13
CA ARG A 648 20.34 15.50 18.48
C ARG A 648 21.49 15.27 19.43
N SER A 649 22.51 14.58 18.95
CA SER A 649 23.83 14.47 19.59
C SER A 649 24.89 15.04 18.65
N GLN A 650 25.79 15.86 19.20
CA GLN A 650 27.00 16.37 18.53
C GLN A 650 28.27 15.77 19.12
N SER A 651 28.13 14.72 19.91
CA SER A 651 29.18 14.04 20.64
C SER A 651 29.26 12.55 20.35
N SER A 652 28.98 12.15 19.09
CA SER A 652 28.99 10.74 18.69
C SER A 652 28.03 9.86 19.52
N GLY A 653 26.87 10.41 19.92
CA GLY A 653 25.88 9.68 20.69
C GLY A 653 26.09 9.68 22.21
N TRP A 654 27.15 10.31 22.74
CA TRP A 654 27.43 10.31 24.19
C TRP A 654 26.49 11.22 24.98
N SER A 655 26.09 12.34 24.40
CA SER A 655 25.13 13.26 25.01
C SER A 655 24.04 13.64 24.00
N TRP A 656 22.82 13.85 24.48
CA TRP A 656 21.67 14.15 23.68
C TRP A 656 20.91 15.37 24.20
N SER A 657 20.38 16.16 23.31
CA SER A 657 19.43 17.24 23.61
C SER A 657 18.19 17.09 22.74
N GLN A 658 17.02 17.33 23.31
CA GLN A 658 15.80 17.42 22.54
C GLN A 658 15.80 18.73 21.72
N VAL A 659 15.46 18.64 20.46
CA VAL A 659 15.40 19.77 19.53
C VAL A 659 14.03 20.41 19.65
N ASP A 660 13.98 21.63 20.17
CA ASP A 660 12.78 22.47 20.29
C ASP A 660 11.49 21.66 20.62
N ALA A 661 11.43 21.15 21.85
CA ALA A 661 10.31 20.35 22.33
C ALA A 661 8.97 21.10 22.31
N SER A 662 8.98 22.41 22.25
CA SER A 662 7.79 23.25 22.17
C SER A 662 7.20 23.29 20.76
N THR A 663 8.04 23.09 19.74
CA THR A 663 7.68 23.14 18.32
C THR A 663 7.53 21.75 17.73
N VAL A 664 8.50 20.82 17.98
CA VAL A 664 8.49 19.45 17.41
C VAL A 664 8.00 18.46 18.48
N SER A 665 6.73 18.11 18.44
CA SER A 665 6.12 17.21 19.44
C SER A 665 6.26 15.74 19.08
N ALA A 666 6.43 15.39 17.79
CA ALA A 666 6.66 14.02 17.34
C ALA A 666 7.50 14.03 16.04
N ALA A 667 8.36 13.02 15.90
CA ALA A 667 9.17 12.79 14.71
C ALA A 667 9.11 11.31 14.33
N ASN A 668 8.64 10.99 13.11
CA ASN A 668 8.55 9.61 12.63
C ASN A 668 9.77 9.21 11.80
N SER A 669 10.27 10.14 10.98
CA SER A 669 11.44 9.92 10.13
C SER A 669 12.15 11.25 9.86
N ILE A 670 13.47 11.19 9.72
CA ILE A 670 14.32 12.34 9.42
C ILE A 670 15.29 11.99 8.30
N GLY A 671 15.56 12.94 7.40
CA GLY A 671 16.54 12.80 6.33
C GLY A 671 17.29 14.11 6.07
N PHE A 672 18.43 13.99 5.42
CA PHE A 672 19.31 15.11 5.10
C PHE A 672 19.49 15.22 3.58
N GLY A 673 19.47 16.44 3.06
CA GLY A 673 19.67 16.73 1.65
C GLY A 673 20.70 17.85 1.45
N LYS A 674 20.88 18.29 0.22
CA LYS A 674 21.81 19.38 -0.11
C LYS A 674 21.52 20.62 0.71
N ALA A 675 22.58 21.27 1.22
CA ALA A 675 22.47 22.54 1.94
C ALA A 675 21.83 23.62 1.05
N ALA A 676 21.05 24.50 1.67
CA ALA A 676 20.54 25.68 0.99
C ALA A 676 21.69 26.64 0.59
N VAL A 677 21.45 27.49 -0.40
CA VAL A 677 22.43 28.45 -0.87
C VAL A 677 22.92 29.34 0.32
N GLY A 678 24.24 29.43 0.49
CA GLY A 678 24.86 30.15 1.57
C GLY A 678 24.82 29.46 2.94
N LYS A 679 24.34 28.21 3.02
CA LYS A 679 24.38 27.40 4.24
C LYS A 679 25.42 26.30 4.13
N TYR A 680 26.01 25.91 5.26
CA TYR A 680 26.97 24.79 5.32
C TYR A 680 26.35 23.50 5.81
N TYR A 681 25.30 23.58 6.63
CA TYR A 681 24.61 22.43 7.17
C TYR A 681 23.58 21.90 6.15
N PRO A 682 23.46 20.59 5.99
CA PRO A 682 22.45 20.00 5.11
C PRO A 682 21.03 20.46 5.45
N ALA A 683 20.18 20.62 4.45
CA ALA A 683 18.75 20.79 4.68
C ALA A 683 18.21 19.54 5.39
N ILE A 684 17.37 19.75 6.39
CA ILE A 684 16.73 18.68 7.16
C ILE A 684 15.30 18.51 6.66
N TYR A 685 14.91 17.28 6.41
CA TYR A 685 13.52 16.90 6.08
C TYR A 685 12.98 16.04 7.22
N LEU A 686 11.80 16.38 7.72
CA LEU A 686 11.16 15.76 8.87
C LEU A 686 9.73 15.33 8.53
N ALA A 687 9.44 14.05 8.67
CA ALA A 687 8.07 13.57 8.79
C ALA A 687 7.70 13.52 10.27
N GLY A 688 6.75 14.35 10.71
CA GLY A 688 6.45 14.50 12.12
C GLY A 688 5.35 15.50 12.41
N THR A 689 5.26 15.94 13.67
CA THR A 689 4.29 16.94 14.12
C THR A 689 5.04 18.19 14.59
N VAL A 690 4.82 19.30 13.89
CA VAL A 690 5.43 20.59 14.14
C VAL A 690 4.32 21.61 14.39
N ASN A 691 4.36 22.34 15.51
CA ASN A 691 3.32 23.29 15.92
C ASN A 691 1.90 22.69 15.90
N GLY A 692 1.78 21.42 16.27
CA GLY A 692 0.49 20.70 16.28
C GLY A 692 0.00 20.22 14.90
N VAL A 693 0.73 20.50 13.82
CA VAL A 693 0.41 20.03 12.46
C VAL A 693 1.26 18.81 12.13
N THR A 694 0.62 17.69 11.80
CA THR A 694 1.33 16.49 11.30
C THR A 694 1.51 16.58 9.79
N GLY A 695 2.74 16.39 9.32
CA GLY A 695 3.07 16.53 7.91
C GLY A 695 4.54 16.30 7.60
N LEU A 696 4.96 16.83 6.45
CA LEU A 696 6.34 16.83 6.00
C LEU A 696 6.91 18.26 6.07
N PHE A 697 8.05 18.40 6.72
CA PHE A 697 8.66 19.71 6.98
C PHE A 697 10.10 19.76 6.50
N ARG A 698 10.58 20.96 6.18
CA ARG A 698 11.97 21.25 5.86
C ARG A 698 12.52 22.34 6.79
N SER A 699 13.74 22.14 7.28
CA SER A 699 14.55 23.15 7.98
C SER A 699 15.84 23.40 7.22
N THR A 700 16.29 24.69 7.19
CA THR A 700 17.56 25.11 6.61
C THR A 700 18.46 25.82 7.64
N ASP A 701 18.11 25.78 8.91
CA ASP A 701 18.77 26.42 10.04
C ASP A 701 18.95 25.45 11.22
N VAL A 702 19.24 24.19 10.90
CA VAL A 702 19.60 23.15 11.89
C VAL A 702 18.44 22.85 12.86
N GLY A 703 17.18 22.93 12.39
CA GLY A 703 16.00 22.64 13.19
C GLY A 703 15.49 23.81 14.03
N ALA A 704 16.04 25.01 13.88
CA ALA A 704 15.58 26.21 14.60
C ALA A 704 14.22 26.71 14.05
N SER A 705 13.96 26.50 12.78
CA SER A 705 12.64 26.75 12.17
C SER A 705 12.27 25.69 11.16
N TRP A 706 10.97 25.53 10.94
CA TRP A 706 10.41 24.50 10.07
C TRP A 706 9.36 25.09 9.13
N VAL A 707 9.40 24.66 7.88
CA VAL A 707 8.41 25.02 6.85
C VAL A 707 7.76 23.74 6.35
N GLN A 708 6.42 23.67 6.38
CA GLN A 708 5.68 22.56 5.80
C GLN A 708 5.86 22.57 4.28
N ILE A 709 6.06 21.39 3.69
CA ILE A 709 6.32 21.23 2.24
C ILE A 709 5.30 20.35 1.52
N ASN A 710 4.43 19.67 2.24
CA ASN A 710 3.29 18.96 1.65
C ASN A 710 1.98 19.71 1.91
N ASP A 711 1.02 19.55 1.02
CA ASP A 711 -0.31 20.16 1.07
C ASP A 711 -1.42 19.16 1.45
N ALA A 712 -2.68 19.58 1.39
CA ALA A 712 -3.82 18.76 1.74
C ALA A 712 -4.11 17.62 0.74
N GLN A 713 -3.63 17.72 -0.49
CA GLN A 713 -3.79 16.70 -1.51
C GLN A 713 -2.67 15.65 -1.49
N HIS A 714 -1.56 15.94 -0.79
CA HIS A 714 -0.35 15.13 -0.74
C HIS A 714 0.00 14.79 0.72
N GLN A 715 -0.79 13.89 1.33
CA GLN A 715 -0.64 13.48 2.73
C GLN A 715 -0.36 11.98 2.90
N TRP A 716 -0.80 11.12 1.94
CA TRP A 716 -0.51 9.69 1.83
C TRP A 716 -0.70 8.87 3.11
N SER A 717 -1.69 9.23 3.94
CA SER A 717 -1.90 8.67 5.28
C SER A 717 -0.72 8.83 6.26
N GLY A 718 0.30 9.60 5.88
CA GLY A 718 1.55 9.82 6.60
C GLY A 718 2.77 9.26 5.86
N VAL A 719 3.95 9.65 6.36
CA VAL A 719 5.25 9.32 5.79
C VAL A 719 6.05 8.50 6.79
N SER A 720 6.53 7.32 6.35
CA SER A 720 7.31 6.37 7.17
C SER A 720 8.82 6.52 6.97
N ARG A 721 9.25 7.01 5.81
CA ARG A 721 10.66 7.23 5.46
C ARG A 721 10.81 8.56 4.72
N VAL A 722 11.87 9.30 5.04
CA VAL A 722 12.25 10.52 4.31
C VAL A 722 13.75 10.57 4.11
N VAL A 723 14.18 10.89 2.88
CA VAL A 723 15.58 11.08 2.51
C VAL A 723 15.68 12.29 1.58
N GLY A 724 16.54 13.27 1.87
CA GLY A 724 16.81 14.37 0.96
C GLY A 724 17.88 13.99 -0.06
N ASP A 725 17.81 14.56 -1.27
CA ASP A 725 18.88 14.41 -2.27
C ASP A 725 20.10 15.26 -1.89
N PRO A 726 21.29 14.66 -1.68
CA PRO A 726 22.49 15.40 -1.32
C PRO A 726 23.05 16.25 -2.46
N ARG A 727 22.57 16.10 -3.69
CA ARG A 727 23.04 16.80 -4.90
C ARG A 727 22.13 17.94 -5.33
N SER A 728 20.83 17.86 -4.99
CA SER A 728 19.80 18.81 -5.40
C SER A 728 19.07 19.38 -4.20
N PHE A 729 19.23 20.69 -3.95
CA PHE A 729 18.47 21.35 -2.89
C PHE A 729 16.98 21.36 -3.22
N GLY A 730 16.15 21.03 -2.24
CA GLY A 730 14.71 20.98 -2.42
C GLY A 730 14.17 19.65 -2.96
N THR A 731 15.03 18.70 -3.35
CA THR A 731 14.59 17.36 -3.74
C THR A 731 14.54 16.43 -2.53
N VAL A 732 13.41 15.69 -2.38
CA VAL A 732 13.17 14.79 -1.25
C VAL A 732 12.47 13.52 -1.74
N TYR A 733 12.82 12.37 -1.17
CA TYR A 733 12.25 11.05 -1.44
C TYR A 733 11.49 10.56 -0.21
N LEU A 734 10.33 9.96 -0.43
CA LEU A 734 9.43 9.53 0.63
C LEU A 734 9.03 8.07 0.47
N GLY A 735 8.93 7.36 1.60
CA GLY A 735 8.11 6.17 1.75
C GLY A 735 6.87 6.51 2.56
N THR A 736 5.72 6.06 2.11
CA THR A 736 4.43 6.34 2.77
C THR A 736 4.13 5.31 3.87
N ASN A 737 3.16 5.59 4.74
CA ASN A 737 2.65 4.62 5.72
C ASN A 737 1.75 3.55 5.11
N SER A 738 1.43 3.67 3.83
CA SER A 738 0.65 2.74 3.02
C SER A 738 1.51 2.23 1.86
N GLY A 739 1.00 1.30 1.08
CA GLY A 739 1.67 0.75 -0.11
C GLY A 739 1.67 1.69 -1.33
N ARG A 740 1.75 3.01 -1.15
CA ARG A 740 1.65 3.99 -2.25
C ARG A 740 2.97 4.20 -3.00
N GLY A 741 3.93 3.30 -2.83
CA GLY A 741 5.22 3.34 -3.50
C GLY A 741 6.15 4.45 -3.01
N VAL A 742 7.21 4.69 -3.76
CA VAL A 742 8.16 5.77 -3.48
C VAL A 742 7.67 7.05 -4.16
N ILE A 743 7.59 8.12 -3.38
CA ILE A 743 7.23 9.46 -3.85
C ILE A 743 8.49 10.32 -3.86
N TYR A 744 8.63 11.19 -4.85
CA TYR A 744 9.62 12.26 -4.77
C TYR A 744 8.98 13.64 -4.94
N GLY A 745 9.54 14.61 -4.24
CA GLY A 745 9.14 16.01 -4.31
C GLY A 745 10.29 16.89 -4.72
N THR A 746 10.01 17.87 -5.59
CA THR A 746 10.97 18.91 -5.98
C THR A 746 10.40 20.28 -5.68
N SER A 747 11.22 21.16 -5.07
CA SER A 747 10.85 22.55 -4.88
C SER A 747 10.76 23.27 -6.21
N VAL A 748 9.63 23.93 -6.48
CA VAL A 748 9.37 24.64 -7.75
C VAL A 748 9.98 26.03 -7.74
N ASN A 749 10.58 26.47 -6.61
CA ASN A 749 11.22 27.80 -6.45
C ASN A 749 12.64 27.69 -5.93
#